data_71ee3b89b5c108dee4012c79b8fef458
#
_entry.id   71ee3b89b5c108dee4012c79b8fef458
#
_cell.length_a   1.000
_cell.length_b   1.000
_cell.length_c   1.000
_cell.angle_alpha   90.00
_cell.angle_beta   90.00
_cell.angle_gamma   90.00
#
_symmetry.space_group_name_H-M   'P 1'
#
loop_
_entity.id
_entity.type
_entity.pdbx_description
1 polymer ?
#
loop_
_entity_poly.entity_id
_entity_poly.type
_entity_poly.pdbx_seq_one_letter_code
_entity_poly.pdbx_strand_id
1 'polypeptide(L)'
;MNNFKYTGGLIQAFKNSQIISQRCKLGYVGTEELLYGLLLLPNCEACKYLNKFGVNKSNYFALLQNTFSKTRIIADFNTPRVKSALEDAEKIAERAGVGFVSTEHLLLAILKKRDCAASSILRKMNVDYEGLQSALEDKVLAVVKSRQAENNADNFEYEKDKEASPLDKFGYDLTEKARQGKLDPVIGRGKEIERIIQTLSRRTKNSPVLIGEPGVGKSAVVEGLALEIADGAVPASLRDKTIFSLDLSGILAGTKYRGDFEQRFKEAIDYIENRGDIIVFIDEIHNIMGAGSTGDGGMGLDEMLKPMLARGEIRTIGATTIDEYRKYIEPDPAMERRFQPIMVEAPGVNDAIEILKGLRNKFEAHHNVQISDEAIAAAVKLSDRYITDRNLPDKAIDLIDEAASKARIKATYTSPAVQEKRQEIESLTSDKEYYESIGNYEQADSVKINIDRLKSEIRSLEDGELDEQSNIDVVVGEDEIADVVSEWTKIPMRRLSESETEKLVSLEDDLKNRVIGQDRAVNAVARAIKRARANIKDPNRPIGSFIFVGPTGVGKTELSKALSEVVFGDSGSLIRIDMSEYMDQSSVSKLIGAPPGYVGYEETGVLSDKVRKKPYSVVLFDEIEKANPEIFNIMLQILDEGRLTDNKGKLINFKNTIIILTSNVGAALSNIKTSSAGSDEVREEELRENIYNALKMKFSPEFLNRLDDIIVFKPLSREDCGRIADILIQKLQKRLQESNITLKVAASATDLIINDGYDENYGARPLKRAIQRKIEDMLSEEIISGRIMRGDSITVYADDNKIVYVRNNEAR
;
A
#
# COMPACT_ATOMS: atom_id res chain seq x y z
N MET A 1 -36.33 -9.25 -11.29
CA MET A 1 -35.60 -9.23 -12.56
C MET A 1 -34.94 -10.59 -12.70
N ASN A 2 -35.37 -11.40 -13.69
CA ASN A 2 -34.84 -12.74 -13.93
C ASN A 2 -33.39 -12.59 -14.40
N ASN A 3 -32.43 -13.26 -13.73
CA ASN A 3 -30.99 -13.27 -14.06
C ASN A 3 -30.73 -14.17 -15.29
N PHE A 4 -31.14 -13.74 -16.49
CA PHE A 4 -30.69 -14.40 -17.72
C PHE A 4 -29.23 -14.06 -17.98
N LYS A 5 -28.41 -15.11 -18.27
CA LYS A 5 -27.01 -14.92 -18.74
C LYS A 5 -27.02 -14.67 -20.25
N TYR A 6 -26.25 -13.68 -20.69
CA TYR A 6 -26.04 -13.42 -22.12
C TYR A 6 -24.87 -14.25 -22.67
N THR A 7 -25.01 -14.78 -23.89
CA THR A 7 -23.91 -15.50 -24.54
C THR A 7 -22.75 -14.57 -24.88
N GLY A 8 -21.52 -15.10 -24.95
CA GLY A 8 -20.33 -14.34 -25.33
C GLY A 8 -20.47 -13.64 -26.69
N GLY A 9 -21.11 -14.29 -27.67
CA GLY A 9 -21.41 -13.69 -28.97
C GLY A 9 -22.34 -12.46 -28.88
N LEU A 10 -23.35 -12.52 -28.00
CA LEU A 10 -24.25 -11.39 -27.79
C LEU A 10 -23.54 -10.21 -27.13
N ILE A 11 -22.72 -10.46 -26.11
CA ILE A 11 -21.90 -9.45 -25.45
C ILE A 11 -20.95 -8.78 -26.45
N GLN A 12 -20.32 -9.58 -27.34
CA GLN A 12 -19.42 -9.04 -28.35
C GLN A 12 -20.16 -8.22 -29.42
N ALA A 13 -21.40 -8.60 -29.80
CA ALA A 13 -22.24 -7.80 -30.69
C ALA A 13 -22.55 -6.41 -30.11
N PHE A 14 -22.79 -6.32 -28.79
CA PHE A 14 -22.97 -5.04 -28.09
C PHE A 14 -21.68 -4.21 -28.10
N LYS A 15 -20.52 -4.79 -27.78
CA LYS A 15 -19.24 -4.06 -27.84
C LYS A 15 -18.97 -3.53 -29.25
N ASN A 16 -19.21 -4.34 -30.28
CA ASN A 16 -19.07 -3.91 -31.65
C ASN A 16 -20.01 -2.75 -32.02
N SER A 17 -21.26 -2.77 -31.57
CA SER A 17 -22.23 -1.69 -31.82
C SER A 17 -21.85 -0.38 -31.12
N GLN A 18 -21.29 -0.45 -29.91
CA GLN A 18 -20.73 0.72 -29.20
C GLN A 18 -19.55 1.34 -29.93
N ILE A 19 -18.58 0.53 -30.40
CA ILE A 19 -17.43 1.02 -31.18
C ILE A 19 -17.89 1.74 -32.46
N ILE A 20 -18.94 1.24 -33.11
CA ILE A 20 -19.47 1.85 -34.31
C ILE A 20 -20.17 3.15 -33.99
N SER A 21 -21.00 3.17 -32.96
CA SER A 21 -21.67 4.38 -32.49
C SER A 21 -20.67 5.51 -32.18
N GLN A 22 -19.56 5.16 -31.49
CA GLN A 22 -18.47 6.10 -31.23
C GLN A 22 -17.78 6.60 -32.50
N ARG A 23 -17.42 5.68 -33.43
CA ARG A 23 -16.80 6.07 -34.72
C ARG A 23 -17.69 6.96 -35.56
N CYS A 24 -19.01 6.77 -35.52
CA CYS A 24 -20.01 7.57 -36.24
C CYS A 24 -20.47 8.82 -35.44
N LYS A 25 -19.90 9.04 -34.23
CA LYS A 25 -20.22 10.17 -33.33
C LYS A 25 -21.72 10.28 -33.00
N LEU A 26 -22.41 9.16 -32.81
CA LEU A 26 -23.86 9.14 -32.58
C LEU A 26 -24.22 9.32 -31.10
N GLY A 27 -23.37 8.94 -30.17
CA GLY A 27 -23.58 9.07 -28.72
C GLY A 27 -24.58 8.06 -28.11
N TYR A 28 -25.19 7.19 -28.94
CA TYR A 28 -26.15 6.16 -28.49
C TYR A 28 -26.03 4.92 -29.38
N VAL A 29 -26.56 3.77 -28.90
CA VAL A 29 -26.69 2.53 -29.67
C VAL A 29 -28.18 2.34 -29.97
N GLY A 30 -28.53 2.34 -31.24
CA GLY A 30 -29.86 2.00 -31.77
C GLY A 30 -29.93 0.52 -32.19
N THR A 31 -31.13 0.11 -32.62
CA THR A 31 -31.35 -1.24 -33.15
C THR A 31 -30.53 -1.51 -34.42
N GLU A 32 -30.27 -0.46 -35.20
CA GLU A 32 -29.52 -0.47 -36.45
C GLU A 32 -28.02 -0.72 -36.21
N GLU A 33 -27.41 -0.06 -35.23
CA GLU A 33 -26.00 -0.34 -34.84
C GLU A 33 -25.88 -1.70 -34.22
N LEU A 34 -26.88 -2.13 -33.46
CA LEU A 34 -26.89 -3.44 -32.83
C LEU A 34 -26.96 -4.59 -33.86
N LEU A 35 -27.79 -4.44 -34.91
CA LEU A 35 -27.88 -5.36 -36.03
C LEU A 35 -26.53 -5.40 -36.80
N TYR A 36 -25.90 -4.23 -37.02
CA TYR A 36 -24.58 -4.21 -37.61
C TYR A 36 -23.51 -4.87 -36.75
N GLY A 37 -23.59 -4.72 -35.41
CA GLY A 37 -22.75 -5.41 -34.47
C GLY A 37 -22.84 -6.94 -34.58
N LEU A 38 -24.05 -7.48 -34.86
CA LEU A 38 -24.24 -8.91 -35.17
C LEU A 38 -23.56 -9.31 -36.49
N LEU A 39 -23.66 -8.47 -37.53
CA LEU A 39 -23.03 -8.72 -38.85
C LEU A 39 -21.49 -8.68 -38.81
N LEU A 40 -20.90 -8.09 -37.79
CA LEU A 40 -19.45 -8.12 -37.57
C LEU A 40 -18.92 -9.43 -36.94
N LEU A 41 -19.82 -10.34 -36.55
CA LEU A 41 -19.49 -11.63 -35.98
C LEU A 41 -19.76 -12.76 -37.00
N PRO A 42 -18.81 -13.12 -37.87
CA PRO A 42 -19.05 -14.08 -38.96
C PRO A 42 -19.44 -15.47 -38.46
N ASN A 43 -19.05 -15.83 -37.26
CA ASN A 43 -19.31 -17.17 -36.68
C ASN A 43 -20.60 -17.24 -35.89
N CYS A 44 -21.33 -16.14 -35.65
CA CYS A 44 -22.59 -16.19 -34.92
C CYS A 44 -23.75 -16.62 -35.80
N GLU A 45 -24.71 -17.37 -35.25
CA GLU A 45 -25.87 -17.92 -35.99
C GLU A 45 -26.70 -16.78 -36.61
N ALA A 46 -26.96 -15.68 -35.87
CA ALA A 46 -27.64 -14.52 -36.41
C ALA A 46 -27.02 -14.00 -37.71
N CYS A 47 -25.70 -13.89 -37.78
CA CYS A 47 -24.97 -13.47 -38.98
C CYS A 47 -25.09 -14.47 -40.14
N LYS A 48 -25.07 -15.76 -39.88
CA LYS A 48 -25.26 -16.81 -40.88
C LYS A 48 -26.66 -16.72 -41.55
N TYR A 49 -27.69 -16.52 -40.72
CA TYR A 49 -29.07 -16.30 -41.24
C TYR A 49 -29.18 -15.01 -42.05
N LEU A 50 -28.67 -13.88 -41.56
CA LEU A 50 -28.65 -12.62 -42.27
C LEU A 50 -27.96 -12.74 -43.64
N ASN A 51 -26.78 -13.38 -43.68
CA ASN A 51 -26.05 -13.61 -44.93
C ASN A 51 -26.82 -14.54 -45.91
N LYS A 52 -27.50 -15.59 -45.42
CA LYS A 52 -28.35 -16.47 -46.24
C LYS A 52 -29.49 -15.75 -46.94
N PHE A 53 -30.01 -14.70 -46.34
CA PHE A 53 -31.06 -13.82 -46.89
C PHE A 53 -30.52 -12.56 -47.58
N GLY A 54 -29.24 -12.53 -47.94
CA GLY A 54 -28.60 -11.49 -48.74
C GLY A 54 -28.17 -10.24 -48.00
N VAL A 55 -28.25 -10.25 -46.64
CA VAL A 55 -27.79 -9.16 -45.78
C VAL A 55 -26.35 -9.37 -45.39
N ASN A 56 -25.44 -8.70 -46.03
CA ASN A 56 -24.03 -8.74 -45.71
C ASN A 56 -23.53 -7.42 -45.10
N LYS A 57 -22.37 -7.46 -44.45
CA LYS A 57 -21.72 -6.34 -43.79
C LYS A 57 -21.64 -5.07 -44.66
N SER A 58 -21.24 -5.23 -45.95
CA SER A 58 -21.00 -4.07 -46.84
C SER A 58 -22.29 -3.39 -47.30
N ASN A 59 -23.30 -4.18 -47.67
CA ASN A 59 -24.60 -3.68 -48.17
C ASN A 59 -25.38 -2.98 -47.03
N TYR A 60 -25.31 -3.57 -45.82
CA TYR A 60 -26.01 -2.99 -44.66
C TYR A 60 -25.34 -1.68 -44.21
N PHE A 61 -24.02 -1.60 -44.19
CA PHE A 61 -23.28 -0.41 -43.80
C PHE A 61 -23.50 0.78 -44.70
N ALA A 62 -23.58 0.54 -46.02
CA ALA A 62 -23.87 1.62 -47.00
C ALA A 62 -25.21 2.29 -46.74
N LEU A 63 -26.24 1.53 -46.35
CA LEU A 63 -27.54 2.07 -45.99
C LEU A 63 -27.59 2.68 -44.60
N LEU A 64 -26.83 2.10 -43.66
CA LEU A 64 -26.68 2.63 -42.31
C LEU A 64 -26.13 4.07 -42.34
N GLN A 65 -25.07 4.35 -43.13
CA GLN A 65 -24.48 5.68 -43.28
C GLN A 65 -25.46 6.74 -43.75
N ASN A 66 -26.42 6.38 -44.60
CA ASN A 66 -27.46 7.28 -45.12
C ASN A 66 -28.57 7.57 -44.11
N THR A 67 -28.61 6.86 -43.00
CA THR A 67 -29.69 6.96 -41.98
C THR A 67 -29.28 7.84 -40.78
N PHE A 68 -28.03 8.24 -40.72
CA PHE A 68 -27.50 9.10 -39.64
C PHE A 68 -28.17 10.48 -39.67
N SER A 69 -29.11 10.71 -38.77
CA SER A 69 -29.67 12.02 -38.54
C SER A 69 -28.75 12.89 -37.70
N LYS A 70 -28.62 14.18 -38.06
CA LYS A 70 -27.74 15.17 -37.40
C LYS A 70 -28.20 15.64 -36.02
N THR A 71 -29.09 14.92 -35.38
CA THR A 71 -29.63 15.31 -34.07
C THR A 71 -28.86 14.67 -32.93
N ARG A 72 -28.08 15.46 -32.21
CA ARG A 72 -27.49 15.09 -30.90
C ARG A 72 -28.63 14.98 -29.89
N ILE A 73 -28.91 13.77 -29.40
CA ILE A 73 -29.68 13.55 -28.17
C ILE A 73 -28.73 12.84 -27.20
N ILE A 74 -28.40 13.52 -26.13
CA ILE A 74 -27.63 12.98 -25.01
C ILE A 74 -28.63 12.26 -24.13
N ALA A 75 -28.67 10.94 -24.17
CA ALA A 75 -29.31 10.10 -23.16
C ALA A 75 -28.85 8.65 -23.32
N ASP A 76 -28.63 7.98 -22.20
CA ASP A 76 -28.40 6.54 -22.04
C ASP A 76 -27.83 5.79 -23.27
N PHE A 77 -26.69 5.11 -23.10
CA PHE A 77 -25.95 4.37 -24.15
C PHE A 77 -26.82 3.47 -25.05
N ASN A 78 -27.99 3.02 -24.58
CA ASN A 78 -28.92 2.18 -25.34
C ASN A 78 -30.27 2.89 -25.49
N THR A 79 -30.77 2.98 -26.71
CA THR A 79 -32.11 3.55 -26.93
C THR A 79 -33.20 2.72 -26.25
N PRO A 80 -34.36 3.31 -25.89
CA PRO A 80 -35.49 2.57 -25.30
C PRO A 80 -35.92 1.37 -26.15
N ARG A 81 -35.77 1.45 -27.48
CA ARG A 81 -36.10 0.38 -28.42
C ARG A 81 -35.10 -0.79 -28.33
N VAL A 82 -33.82 -0.51 -28.06
CA VAL A 82 -32.81 -1.55 -27.79
C VAL A 82 -33.09 -2.26 -26.45
N LYS A 83 -33.41 -1.50 -25.39
CA LYS A 83 -33.80 -2.07 -24.10
C LYS A 83 -35.02 -2.98 -24.25
N SER A 84 -36.03 -2.53 -24.92
CA SER A 84 -37.25 -3.31 -25.20
C SER A 84 -37.00 -4.52 -26.14
N ALA A 85 -36.06 -4.45 -27.08
CA ALA A 85 -35.67 -5.60 -27.90
C ALA A 85 -34.92 -6.66 -27.07
N LEU A 86 -34.14 -6.27 -26.07
CA LEU A 86 -33.50 -7.19 -25.12
C LEU A 86 -34.49 -7.89 -24.22
N GLU A 87 -35.45 -7.16 -23.65
CA GLU A 87 -36.54 -7.75 -22.83
C GLU A 87 -37.36 -8.77 -23.64
N ASP A 88 -37.62 -8.49 -24.92
CA ASP A 88 -38.32 -9.42 -25.80
C ASP A 88 -37.44 -10.62 -26.15
N ALA A 89 -36.12 -10.45 -26.31
CA ALA A 89 -35.20 -11.56 -26.51
C ALA A 89 -35.12 -12.46 -25.28
N GLU A 90 -35.16 -11.91 -24.05
CA GLU A 90 -35.29 -12.69 -22.80
C GLU A 90 -36.58 -13.52 -22.75
N LYS A 91 -37.72 -12.93 -23.10
CA LYS A 91 -39.02 -13.64 -23.20
C LYS A 91 -39.01 -14.75 -24.26
N ILE A 92 -38.31 -14.52 -25.38
CA ILE A 92 -38.15 -15.54 -26.43
C ILE A 92 -37.28 -16.70 -25.92
N ALA A 93 -36.20 -16.41 -25.22
CA ALA A 93 -35.32 -17.41 -24.63
C ALA A 93 -36.05 -18.21 -23.53
N GLU A 94 -36.86 -17.55 -22.69
CA GLU A 94 -37.67 -18.16 -21.67
C GLU A 94 -38.71 -19.15 -22.29
N ARG A 95 -39.39 -18.73 -23.34
CA ARG A 95 -40.34 -19.57 -24.09
C ARG A 95 -39.67 -20.76 -24.79
N ALA A 96 -38.40 -20.58 -25.18
CA ALA A 96 -37.59 -21.65 -25.73
C ALA A 96 -37.03 -22.58 -24.64
N GLY A 97 -37.26 -22.32 -23.34
CA GLY A 97 -36.76 -23.12 -22.22
C GLY A 97 -35.23 -23.04 -22.04
N VAL A 98 -34.61 -21.94 -22.49
CA VAL A 98 -33.13 -21.78 -22.44
C VAL A 98 -32.80 -20.75 -21.35
N GLY A 99 -31.82 -21.07 -20.48
CA GLY A 99 -31.38 -20.19 -19.38
C GLY A 99 -30.45 -19.04 -19.79
N PHE A 100 -30.26 -18.79 -21.09
CA PHE A 100 -29.39 -17.75 -21.64
C PHE A 100 -29.96 -17.15 -22.92
N VAL A 101 -29.61 -15.86 -23.15
CA VAL A 101 -30.00 -15.13 -24.35
C VAL A 101 -28.87 -15.17 -25.38
N SER A 102 -29.15 -15.65 -26.58
CA SER A 102 -28.20 -15.77 -27.69
C SER A 102 -28.46 -14.76 -28.80
N THR A 103 -27.57 -14.72 -29.81
CA THR A 103 -27.65 -13.80 -30.96
C THR A 103 -28.94 -14.01 -31.79
N GLU A 104 -29.45 -15.22 -31.89
CA GLU A 104 -30.70 -15.59 -32.61
C GLU A 104 -31.93 -15.05 -31.89
N HIS A 105 -31.98 -15.13 -30.55
CA HIS A 105 -33.06 -14.57 -29.76
C HIS A 105 -33.14 -13.07 -29.92
N LEU A 106 -31.98 -12.36 -29.94
CA LEU A 106 -31.95 -10.92 -30.17
C LEU A 106 -32.36 -10.57 -31.60
N LEU A 107 -31.85 -11.29 -32.61
CA LEU A 107 -32.26 -11.03 -34.02
C LEU A 107 -33.77 -11.23 -34.23
N LEU A 108 -34.32 -12.30 -33.66
CA LEU A 108 -35.74 -12.59 -33.71
C LEU A 108 -36.57 -11.50 -33.00
N ALA A 109 -36.10 -10.99 -31.85
CA ALA A 109 -36.75 -9.89 -31.14
C ALA A 109 -36.75 -8.60 -31.96
N ILE A 110 -35.64 -8.27 -32.67
CA ILE A 110 -35.52 -7.13 -33.56
C ILE A 110 -36.49 -7.28 -34.76
N LEU A 111 -36.60 -8.47 -35.37
CA LEU A 111 -37.49 -8.73 -36.48
C LEU A 111 -38.97 -8.62 -36.08
N LYS A 112 -39.34 -9.04 -34.86
CA LYS A 112 -40.69 -8.89 -34.34
C LYS A 112 -41.12 -7.44 -34.18
N LYS A 113 -40.13 -6.54 -34.00
CA LYS A 113 -40.39 -5.07 -33.92
C LYS A 113 -40.35 -4.42 -35.27
N ARG A 114 -41.49 -4.45 -36.00
CA ARG A 114 -41.61 -3.93 -37.35
C ARG A 114 -41.41 -2.41 -37.44
N ASP A 115 -41.42 -1.67 -36.37
CA ASP A 115 -41.33 -0.18 -36.30
C ASP A 115 -39.93 0.32 -35.92
N CYS A 116 -38.90 -0.53 -35.83
CA CYS A 116 -37.53 -0.16 -35.48
C CYS A 116 -36.67 0.20 -36.72
N ALA A 117 -35.59 0.97 -36.48
CA ALA A 117 -34.70 1.45 -37.55
C ALA A 117 -34.01 0.29 -38.29
N ALA A 118 -33.58 -0.77 -37.57
CA ALA A 118 -33.02 -1.95 -38.17
C ALA A 118 -34.00 -2.62 -39.16
N SER A 119 -35.27 -2.78 -38.79
CA SER A 119 -36.31 -3.33 -39.67
C SER A 119 -36.57 -2.46 -40.88
N SER A 120 -36.48 -1.16 -40.75
CA SER A 120 -36.61 -0.21 -41.86
C SER A 120 -35.47 -0.35 -42.87
N ILE A 121 -34.24 -0.55 -42.41
CA ILE A 121 -33.07 -0.79 -43.29
C ILE A 121 -33.21 -2.13 -44.02
N LEU A 122 -33.59 -3.19 -43.32
CA LEU A 122 -33.79 -4.54 -43.93
C LEU A 122 -34.86 -4.51 -45.04
N ARG A 123 -35.97 -3.75 -44.88
CA ARG A 123 -36.98 -3.55 -45.91
C ARG A 123 -36.43 -2.78 -47.12
N LYS A 124 -35.60 -1.78 -46.91
CA LYS A 124 -34.95 -1.04 -48.01
C LYS A 124 -33.98 -1.90 -48.81
N MET A 125 -33.51 -2.97 -48.23
CA MET A 125 -32.66 -3.97 -48.88
C MET A 125 -33.46 -5.02 -49.65
N ASN A 126 -34.81 -4.93 -49.70
CA ASN A 126 -35.69 -5.94 -50.31
C ASN A 126 -35.48 -7.36 -49.78
N VAL A 127 -35.16 -7.51 -48.49
CA VAL A 127 -34.97 -8.80 -47.83
C VAL A 127 -36.33 -9.48 -47.66
N ASP A 128 -36.39 -10.81 -47.93
CA ASP A 128 -37.54 -11.60 -47.55
C ASP A 128 -37.66 -11.70 -46.03
N TYR A 129 -38.42 -10.69 -45.50
CA TYR A 129 -38.52 -10.48 -44.05
C TYR A 129 -39.30 -11.59 -43.35
N GLU A 130 -40.34 -12.11 -44.01
CA GLU A 130 -41.21 -13.17 -43.47
C GLU A 130 -40.48 -14.52 -43.52
N GLY A 131 -39.74 -14.79 -44.58
CA GLY A 131 -38.90 -15.96 -44.69
C GLY A 131 -37.75 -16.00 -43.65
N LEU A 132 -37.09 -14.84 -43.41
CA LEU A 132 -36.04 -14.74 -42.41
C LEU A 132 -36.59 -14.93 -40.98
N GLN A 133 -37.75 -14.36 -40.68
CA GLN A 133 -38.38 -14.50 -39.37
C GLN A 133 -38.84 -15.94 -39.13
N SER A 134 -39.50 -16.55 -40.10
CA SER A 134 -39.95 -17.97 -40.01
C SER A 134 -38.77 -18.95 -39.83
N ALA A 135 -37.71 -18.76 -40.61
CA ALA A 135 -36.50 -19.62 -40.50
C ALA A 135 -35.84 -19.53 -39.13
N LEU A 136 -35.85 -18.35 -38.49
CA LEU A 136 -35.34 -18.17 -37.15
C LEU A 136 -36.27 -18.72 -36.05
N GLU A 137 -37.62 -18.56 -36.24
CA GLU A 137 -38.62 -19.17 -35.37
C GLU A 137 -38.53 -20.69 -35.38
N ASP A 138 -38.37 -21.33 -36.56
CA ASP A 138 -38.19 -22.76 -36.69
C ASP A 138 -36.90 -23.25 -35.99
N LYS A 139 -35.83 -22.49 -36.09
CA LYS A 139 -34.57 -22.80 -35.42
C LYS A 139 -34.71 -22.74 -33.89
N VAL A 140 -35.28 -21.66 -33.36
CA VAL A 140 -35.52 -21.46 -31.93
C VAL A 140 -36.48 -22.54 -31.37
N LEU A 141 -37.49 -22.94 -32.14
CA LEU A 141 -38.45 -24.00 -31.77
C LEU A 141 -37.88 -25.41 -31.93
N ALA A 142 -37.00 -25.65 -32.89
CA ALA A 142 -36.32 -26.92 -33.08
C ALA A 142 -35.48 -27.32 -31.84
N VAL A 143 -34.88 -26.34 -31.18
CA VAL A 143 -34.15 -26.54 -29.90
C VAL A 143 -35.09 -27.02 -28.79
N VAL A 144 -36.35 -26.61 -28.81
CA VAL A 144 -37.38 -27.10 -27.85
C VAL A 144 -37.77 -28.55 -28.16
N LYS A 145 -37.87 -28.92 -29.44
CA LYS A 145 -38.28 -30.28 -29.85
C LYS A 145 -37.15 -31.28 -29.66
N SER A 146 -35.90 -30.93 -29.86
CA SER A 146 -34.78 -31.83 -29.61
C SER A 146 -34.62 -32.16 -28.13
N ARG A 147 -34.83 -31.21 -27.20
CA ARG A 147 -34.78 -31.47 -25.76
C ARG A 147 -35.94 -32.33 -25.24
N GLN A 148 -37.10 -32.34 -25.87
CA GLN A 148 -38.20 -33.26 -25.54
C GLN A 148 -37.94 -34.70 -26.08
N ALA A 149 -37.07 -34.87 -27.08
CA ALA A 149 -36.67 -36.16 -27.62
C ALA A 149 -35.45 -36.78 -26.91
N GLU A 150 -34.61 -35.98 -26.28
CA GLU A 150 -33.40 -36.41 -25.56
C GLU A 150 -33.68 -37.09 -24.19
N ASN A 151 -34.92 -37.10 -23.71
CA ASN A 151 -35.29 -37.95 -22.57
C ASN A 151 -35.52 -39.44 -22.94
N ASN A 152 -35.35 -39.85 -24.18
CA ASN A 152 -35.47 -41.25 -24.64
C ASN A 152 -34.55 -41.50 -25.81
N ALA A 153 -33.28 -41.71 -25.64
CA ALA A 153 -32.35 -42.54 -26.38
C ALA A 153 -30.89 -42.10 -26.24
N ASP A 154 -30.11 -43.00 -25.74
CA ASP A 154 -28.64 -43.00 -25.79
C ASP A 154 -28.11 -42.95 -27.22
N ASN A 155 -26.95 -42.30 -27.37
CA ASN A 155 -25.97 -42.35 -28.49
C ASN A 155 -26.32 -41.62 -29.78
N PHE A 156 -25.75 -40.47 -29.95
CA PHE A 156 -25.09 -40.04 -31.22
C PHE A 156 -23.99 -38.99 -30.98
N GLU A 157 -22.86 -39.17 -31.62
CA GLU A 157 -21.64 -38.41 -31.59
C GLU A 157 -21.87 -36.91 -31.84
N TYR A 158 -21.46 -36.08 -30.89
CA TYR A 158 -21.33 -34.64 -31.03
C TYR A 158 -19.90 -34.27 -31.49
N GLU A 159 -19.79 -33.49 -32.56
CA GLU A 159 -18.60 -32.73 -32.89
C GLU A 159 -18.16 -31.93 -31.67
N LYS A 160 -16.88 -32.05 -31.31
CA LYS A 160 -16.21 -31.47 -30.17
C LYS A 160 -16.39 -29.96 -30.11
N ASP A 161 -17.37 -29.46 -29.34
CA ASP A 161 -17.17 -28.27 -28.56
C ASP A 161 -16.06 -28.61 -27.56
N LYS A 162 -15.05 -27.74 -27.43
CA LYS A 162 -13.93 -27.91 -26.51
C LYS A 162 -14.52 -28.27 -25.13
N GLU A 163 -14.46 -29.57 -24.77
CA GLU A 163 -14.69 -30.01 -23.41
C GLU A 163 -13.81 -29.12 -22.50
N ALA A 164 -14.42 -28.49 -21.50
CA ALA A 164 -13.68 -27.79 -20.46
C ALA A 164 -12.61 -28.77 -19.96
N SER A 165 -11.35 -28.44 -20.18
CA SER A 165 -10.23 -29.27 -19.77
C SER A 165 -10.39 -29.65 -18.31
N PRO A 166 -10.14 -30.87 -17.87
CA PRO A 166 -10.12 -31.21 -16.44
C PRO A 166 -9.24 -30.25 -15.64
N LEU A 167 -8.29 -29.57 -16.32
CA LEU A 167 -7.40 -28.58 -15.72
C LEU A 167 -8.07 -27.23 -15.44
N ASP A 168 -9.13 -26.83 -16.16
CA ASP A 168 -9.74 -25.49 -16.04
C ASP A 168 -10.26 -25.15 -14.63
N LYS A 169 -10.44 -26.18 -13.80
CA LYS A 169 -10.83 -26.05 -12.39
C LYS A 169 -9.63 -25.84 -11.45
N PHE A 170 -8.42 -26.13 -11.92
CA PHE A 170 -7.21 -26.15 -11.10
C PHE A 170 -6.20 -25.04 -11.44
N GLY A 171 -6.54 -24.18 -12.39
CA GLY A 171 -5.65 -23.11 -12.81
C GLY A 171 -6.06 -22.52 -14.16
N TYR A 172 -5.09 -21.97 -14.85
CA TYR A 172 -5.32 -21.34 -16.14
C TYR A 172 -4.10 -21.46 -17.08
N ASP A 173 -4.39 -21.44 -18.38
CA ASP A 173 -3.40 -21.50 -19.45
C ASP A 173 -2.80 -20.10 -19.68
N LEU A 174 -1.50 -19.91 -19.34
CA LEU A 174 -0.75 -18.68 -19.55
C LEU A 174 -0.49 -18.43 -21.04
N THR A 175 -0.22 -19.46 -21.82
CA THR A 175 0.05 -19.33 -23.26
C THR A 175 -1.20 -18.92 -24.03
N GLU A 176 -2.37 -19.42 -23.64
CA GLU A 176 -3.64 -18.96 -24.20
C GLU A 176 -3.95 -17.50 -23.82
N LYS A 177 -3.68 -17.10 -22.55
CA LYS A 177 -3.78 -15.69 -22.16
C LYS A 177 -2.82 -14.79 -22.94
N ALA A 178 -1.60 -15.28 -23.22
CA ALA A 178 -0.63 -14.57 -24.07
C ALA A 178 -1.18 -14.36 -25.48
N ARG A 179 -1.71 -15.41 -26.13
CA ARG A 179 -2.33 -15.32 -27.47
C ARG A 179 -3.53 -14.37 -27.51
N GLN A 180 -4.26 -14.25 -26.41
CA GLN A 180 -5.39 -13.34 -26.27
C GLN A 180 -4.97 -11.89 -25.95
N GLY A 181 -3.67 -11.59 -25.79
CA GLY A 181 -3.15 -10.27 -25.44
C GLY A 181 -3.54 -9.82 -24.03
N LYS A 182 -3.80 -10.75 -23.10
CA LYS A 182 -4.23 -10.45 -21.72
C LYS A 182 -3.07 -10.38 -20.73
N LEU A 183 -1.87 -10.78 -21.14
CA LEU A 183 -0.67 -10.68 -20.31
C LEU A 183 -0.01 -9.30 -20.44
N ASP A 184 0.74 -8.94 -19.42
CA ASP A 184 1.53 -7.73 -19.40
C ASP A 184 2.83 -7.90 -20.22
N PRO A 185 3.33 -6.82 -20.85
CA PRO A 185 4.62 -6.89 -21.52
C PRO A 185 5.73 -7.08 -20.46
N VAL A 186 6.61 -8.04 -20.69
CA VAL A 186 7.73 -8.34 -19.79
C VAL A 186 8.99 -7.65 -20.29
N ILE A 187 9.55 -6.79 -19.47
CA ILE A 187 10.69 -5.93 -19.81
C ILE A 187 11.89 -6.30 -18.93
N GLY A 188 13.08 -6.35 -19.51
CA GLY A 188 14.34 -6.52 -18.79
C GLY A 188 14.64 -7.92 -18.27
N ARG A 189 13.84 -8.97 -18.63
CA ARG A 189 13.97 -10.35 -18.13
C ARG A 189 14.47 -11.37 -19.15
N GLY A 190 15.03 -10.92 -20.24
CA GLY A 190 15.49 -11.82 -21.33
C GLY A 190 16.53 -12.85 -20.89
N LYS A 191 17.43 -12.50 -19.96
CA LYS A 191 18.47 -13.44 -19.46
C LYS A 191 17.87 -14.59 -18.65
N GLU A 192 16.92 -14.28 -17.79
CA GLU A 192 16.20 -15.27 -16.97
C GLU A 192 15.35 -16.18 -17.85
N ILE A 193 14.61 -15.62 -18.82
CA ILE A 193 13.81 -16.38 -19.80
C ILE A 193 14.71 -17.30 -20.60
N GLU A 194 15.81 -16.82 -21.17
CA GLU A 194 16.78 -17.65 -21.87
C GLU A 194 17.31 -18.78 -20.99
N ARG A 195 17.58 -18.54 -19.72
CA ARG A 195 18.04 -19.53 -18.77
C ARG A 195 16.99 -20.61 -18.48
N ILE A 196 15.69 -20.22 -18.41
CA ILE A 196 14.58 -21.17 -18.29
C ILE A 196 14.52 -22.06 -19.54
N ILE A 197 14.58 -21.47 -20.74
CA ILE A 197 14.58 -22.20 -22.02
C ILE A 197 15.72 -23.22 -22.09
N GLN A 198 16.93 -22.80 -21.74
CA GLN A 198 18.11 -23.68 -21.66
C GLN A 198 17.88 -24.83 -20.68
N THR A 199 17.27 -24.54 -19.50
CA THR A 199 17.04 -25.55 -18.48
C THR A 199 15.97 -26.55 -18.90
N LEU A 200 14.84 -26.09 -19.44
CA LEU A 200 13.76 -26.94 -19.96
C LEU A 200 14.22 -27.87 -21.10
N SER A 201 15.25 -27.47 -21.84
CA SER A 201 15.83 -28.25 -22.96
C SER A 201 16.84 -29.30 -22.50
N ARG A 202 17.20 -29.39 -21.21
CA ARG A 202 18.15 -30.39 -20.70
C ARG A 202 17.53 -31.77 -20.62
N ARG A 203 18.35 -32.80 -20.64
CA ARG A 203 17.95 -34.19 -20.41
C ARG A 203 17.71 -34.51 -18.94
N THR A 204 18.47 -33.89 -18.06
CA THR A 204 18.41 -34.03 -16.60
C THR A 204 18.42 -32.64 -15.97
N LYS A 205 17.88 -32.44 -14.78
CA LYS A 205 17.67 -31.14 -14.13
C LYS A 205 16.93 -30.17 -15.05
N ASN A 206 15.84 -30.63 -15.64
CA ASN A 206 15.04 -29.92 -16.63
C ASN A 206 13.86 -29.15 -16.03
N SER A 207 13.78 -29.05 -14.73
CA SER A 207 12.76 -28.28 -14.00
C SER A 207 13.43 -27.05 -13.40
N PRO A 208 13.26 -25.86 -13.96
CA PRO A 208 13.77 -24.61 -13.36
C PRO A 208 12.95 -24.22 -12.13
N VAL A 209 13.63 -23.70 -11.10
CA VAL A 209 13.01 -23.02 -9.96
C VAL A 209 13.52 -21.60 -9.90
N LEU A 210 12.61 -20.65 -10.01
CA LEU A 210 12.88 -19.23 -9.88
C LEU A 210 12.98 -18.88 -8.40
N ILE A 211 14.14 -18.40 -7.99
CA ILE A 211 14.43 -18.06 -6.59
C ILE A 211 14.67 -16.57 -6.52
N GLY A 212 14.00 -15.88 -5.60
CA GLY A 212 14.18 -14.45 -5.41
C GLY A 212 13.26 -13.91 -4.33
N GLU A 213 13.54 -12.72 -3.88
CA GLU A 213 12.72 -12.03 -2.89
C GLU A 213 11.27 -11.84 -3.35
N PRO A 214 10.29 -11.66 -2.42
CA PRO A 214 8.91 -11.31 -2.78
C PRO A 214 8.87 -10.01 -3.60
N GLY A 215 7.99 -9.96 -4.62
CA GLY A 215 7.77 -8.74 -5.41
C GLY A 215 8.84 -8.42 -6.46
N VAL A 216 9.85 -9.29 -6.70
CA VAL A 216 10.87 -9.06 -7.76
C VAL A 216 10.39 -9.42 -9.18
N GLY A 217 9.20 -9.99 -9.34
CA GLY A 217 8.63 -10.33 -10.63
C GLY A 217 8.95 -11.75 -11.11
N LYS A 218 9.03 -12.76 -10.21
CA LYS A 218 9.24 -14.17 -10.59
C LYS A 218 8.16 -14.69 -11.53
N SER A 219 6.89 -14.42 -11.25
CA SER A 219 5.75 -14.85 -12.09
C SER A 219 5.77 -14.15 -13.45
N ALA A 220 6.18 -12.85 -13.50
CA ALA A 220 6.35 -12.11 -14.76
C ALA A 220 7.38 -12.75 -15.70
N VAL A 221 8.47 -13.37 -15.17
CA VAL A 221 9.44 -14.08 -16.01
C VAL A 221 8.78 -15.27 -16.72
N VAL A 222 7.87 -15.98 -16.06
CA VAL A 222 7.13 -17.11 -16.67
C VAL A 222 6.09 -16.61 -17.67
N GLU A 223 5.44 -15.50 -17.38
CA GLU A 223 4.53 -14.83 -18.32
C GLU A 223 5.28 -14.37 -19.57
N GLY A 224 6.52 -13.86 -19.43
CA GLY A 224 7.41 -13.54 -20.54
C GLY A 224 7.75 -14.75 -21.41
N LEU A 225 8.02 -15.90 -20.80
CA LEU A 225 8.22 -17.14 -21.55
C LEU A 225 6.93 -17.54 -22.29
N ALA A 226 5.75 -17.38 -21.69
CA ALA A 226 4.49 -17.66 -22.35
C ALA A 226 4.23 -16.74 -23.56
N LEU A 227 4.64 -15.46 -23.49
CA LEU A 227 4.60 -14.53 -24.60
C LEU A 227 5.56 -14.98 -25.72
N GLU A 228 6.81 -15.33 -25.41
CA GLU A 228 7.77 -15.83 -26.41
C GLU A 228 7.32 -17.12 -27.08
N ILE A 229 6.64 -18.01 -26.33
CA ILE A 229 6.04 -19.23 -26.94
C ILE A 229 4.89 -18.83 -27.86
N ALA A 230 4.02 -17.93 -27.48
CA ALA A 230 2.88 -17.49 -28.28
C ALA A 230 3.34 -16.81 -29.58
N ASP A 231 4.43 -16.03 -29.52
CA ASP A 231 5.05 -15.36 -30.68
C ASP A 231 5.94 -16.29 -31.53
N GLY A 232 6.18 -17.53 -31.06
CA GLY A 232 7.05 -18.47 -31.72
C GLY A 232 8.55 -18.15 -31.64
N ALA A 233 8.96 -17.24 -30.76
CA ALA A 233 10.34 -16.79 -30.56
C ALA A 233 11.19 -17.77 -29.73
N VAL A 234 10.75 -19.02 -29.56
CA VAL A 234 11.42 -20.07 -28.80
C VAL A 234 11.95 -21.17 -29.72
N PRO A 235 12.93 -22.00 -29.26
CA PRO A 235 13.40 -23.18 -29.98
C PRO A 235 12.26 -24.15 -30.37
N ALA A 236 12.46 -24.91 -31.47
CA ALA A 236 11.44 -25.83 -32.00
C ALA A 236 10.89 -26.82 -30.96
N SER A 237 11.67 -27.19 -29.93
CA SER A 237 11.28 -28.11 -28.88
C SER A 237 10.22 -27.52 -27.89
N LEU A 238 10.03 -26.20 -27.92
CA LEU A 238 9.10 -25.48 -27.03
C LEU A 238 7.94 -24.79 -27.76
N ARG A 239 7.96 -24.68 -29.09
CA ARG A 239 6.92 -23.98 -29.88
C ARG A 239 5.50 -24.50 -29.66
N ASP A 240 5.38 -25.82 -29.54
CA ASP A 240 4.09 -26.51 -29.40
C ASP A 240 3.76 -26.78 -27.92
N LYS A 241 4.52 -26.19 -27.00
CA LYS A 241 4.26 -26.34 -25.56
C LYS A 241 3.33 -25.27 -25.03
N THR A 242 2.61 -25.65 -24.00
CA THR A 242 1.64 -24.80 -23.28
C THR A 242 2.08 -24.65 -21.85
N ILE A 243 2.09 -23.44 -21.31
CA ILE A 243 2.38 -23.19 -19.89
C ILE A 243 1.05 -23.07 -19.15
N PHE A 244 0.83 -23.99 -18.21
CA PHE A 244 -0.35 -24.02 -17.36
C PHE A 244 0.02 -23.61 -15.92
N SER A 245 -0.58 -22.53 -15.43
CA SER A 245 -0.41 -22.06 -14.04
C SER A 245 -1.36 -22.81 -13.13
N LEU A 246 -0.81 -23.55 -12.16
CA LEU A 246 -1.57 -24.33 -11.19
C LEU A 246 -1.90 -23.47 -9.96
N ASP A 247 -3.19 -23.34 -9.63
CA ASP A 247 -3.67 -22.65 -8.41
C ASP A 247 -3.87 -23.65 -7.28
N LEU A 248 -2.86 -23.77 -6.43
CA LEU A 248 -2.91 -24.67 -5.27
C LEU A 248 -3.95 -24.24 -4.22
N SER A 249 -4.21 -22.94 -4.09
CA SER A 249 -5.15 -22.39 -3.11
C SER A 249 -6.60 -22.65 -3.52
N GLY A 250 -6.92 -22.48 -4.81
CA GLY A 250 -8.24 -22.81 -5.38
C GLY A 250 -8.58 -24.30 -5.31
N ILE A 251 -7.56 -25.14 -5.38
CA ILE A 251 -7.70 -26.59 -5.29
C ILE A 251 -8.21 -27.02 -3.89
N LEU A 252 -7.71 -26.39 -2.82
CA LEU A 252 -8.07 -26.71 -1.44
C LEU A 252 -9.45 -26.17 -1.03
N ALA A 253 -9.90 -25.06 -1.62
CA ALA A 253 -11.09 -24.33 -1.17
C ALA A 253 -12.45 -24.91 -1.57
N GLY A 254 -12.53 -25.92 -2.47
CA GLY A 254 -13.77 -26.36 -3.10
C GLY A 254 -14.29 -27.74 -2.71
N THR A 255 -13.63 -28.50 -1.84
CA THR A 255 -13.97 -29.91 -1.57
C THR A 255 -14.47 -30.14 -0.16
N LYS A 256 -15.70 -30.69 -0.03
CA LYS A 256 -16.28 -31.12 1.26
C LYS A 256 -15.67 -32.40 1.80
N TYR A 257 -15.09 -33.24 0.93
CA TYR A 257 -14.46 -34.52 1.27
C TYR A 257 -13.09 -34.64 0.64
N ARG A 258 -12.11 -35.03 1.41
CA ARG A 258 -10.69 -35.14 1.03
C ARG A 258 -10.47 -36.11 -0.14
N GLY A 259 -11.20 -37.25 -0.16
CA GLY A 259 -11.10 -38.28 -1.23
C GLY A 259 -11.52 -37.78 -2.62
N ASP A 260 -12.51 -36.89 -2.69
CA ASP A 260 -12.93 -36.27 -3.96
C ASP A 260 -11.85 -35.34 -4.54
N PHE A 261 -11.10 -34.70 -3.66
CA PHE A 261 -9.95 -33.86 -4.05
C PHE A 261 -8.82 -34.70 -4.63
N GLU A 262 -8.40 -35.74 -3.92
CA GLU A 262 -7.30 -36.64 -4.36
C GLU A 262 -7.59 -37.26 -5.72
N GLN A 263 -8.83 -37.69 -5.95
CA GLN A 263 -9.24 -38.28 -7.23
C GLN A 263 -9.20 -37.25 -8.36
N ARG A 264 -9.79 -36.07 -8.18
CA ARG A 264 -9.80 -34.99 -9.21
C ARG A 264 -8.40 -34.48 -9.53
N PHE A 265 -7.58 -34.34 -8.52
CA PHE A 265 -6.20 -33.93 -8.71
C PHE A 265 -5.39 -34.97 -9.49
N LYS A 266 -5.59 -36.24 -9.17
CA LYS A 266 -4.99 -37.34 -9.91
C LYS A 266 -5.44 -37.36 -11.39
N GLU A 267 -6.73 -37.16 -11.65
CA GLU A 267 -7.25 -37.03 -13.02
C GLU A 267 -6.60 -35.87 -13.80
N ALA A 268 -6.38 -34.73 -13.14
CA ALA A 268 -5.68 -33.57 -13.73
C ALA A 268 -4.23 -33.90 -14.06
N ILE A 269 -3.53 -34.58 -13.16
CA ILE A 269 -2.14 -35.00 -13.37
C ILE A 269 -2.02 -36.04 -14.50
N ASP A 270 -2.88 -37.07 -14.48
CA ASP A 270 -2.92 -38.08 -15.57
C ASP A 270 -3.19 -37.41 -16.94
N TYR A 271 -4.03 -36.36 -16.95
CA TYR A 271 -4.28 -35.57 -18.16
C TYR A 271 -3.02 -34.81 -18.66
N ILE A 272 -2.27 -34.19 -17.75
CA ILE A 272 -1.03 -33.48 -18.06
C ILE A 272 0.02 -34.46 -18.63
N GLU A 273 0.16 -35.61 -17.99
CA GLU A 273 1.11 -36.65 -18.38
C GLU A 273 0.78 -37.24 -19.79
N ASN A 274 -0.50 -37.52 -20.01
CA ASN A 274 -0.96 -38.08 -21.30
C ASN A 274 -0.79 -37.09 -22.46
N ARG A 275 -0.97 -35.78 -22.20
CA ARG A 275 -0.75 -34.76 -23.24
C ARG A 275 0.73 -34.55 -23.58
N GLY A 276 1.58 -34.52 -22.57
CA GLY A 276 3.03 -34.35 -22.75
C GLY A 276 3.50 -33.01 -23.36
N ASP A 277 2.59 -32.11 -23.73
CA ASP A 277 2.88 -30.75 -24.27
C ASP A 277 2.74 -29.67 -23.23
N ILE A 278 2.27 -29.99 -22.01
CA ILE A 278 2.03 -29.06 -20.93
C ILE A 278 3.27 -28.90 -20.06
N ILE A 279 3.63 -27.64 -19.78
CA ILE A 279 4.60 -27.23 -18.75
C ILE A 279 3.81 -26.65 -17.60
N VAL A 280 3.94 -27.21 -16.41
CA VAL A 280 3.20 -26.76 -15.22
C VAL A 280 4.00 -25.67 -14.52
N PHE A 281 3.40 -24.51 -14.35
CA PHE A 281 3.94 -23.46 -13.49
C PHE A 281 3.30 -23.54 -12.10
N ILE A 282 4.14 -23.59 -11.07
CA ILE A 282 3.73 -23.66 -9.67
C ILE A 282 4.36 -22.49 -8.94
N ASP A 283 3.52 -21.51 -8.61
CA ASP A 283 3.96 -20.42 -7.74
C ASP A 283 3.97 -20.91 -6.29
N GLU A 284 4.88 -20.37 -5.48
CA GLU A 284 5.08 -20.80 -4.08
C GLU A 284 5.23 -22.33 -3.95
N ILE A 285 6.07 -22.95 -4.79
CA ILE A 285 6.27 -24.40 -4.82
C ILE A 285 6.61 -25.04 -3.46
N HIS A 286 7.12 -24.24 -2.49
CA HIS A 286 7.40 -24.67 -1.13
C HIS A 286 6.14 -25.10 -0.37
N ASN A 287 4.95 -24.60 -0.73
CA ASN A 287 3.68 -25.00 -0.12
C ASN A 287 3.36 -26.48 -0.36
N ILE A 288 3.85 -27.03 -1.46
CA ILE A 288 3.72 -28.46 -1.75
C ILE A 288 4.64 -29.28 -0.86
N MET A 289 5.83 -28.73 -0.51
CA MET A 289 6.87 -29.43 0.22
C MET A 289 6.67 -29.36 1.74
N GLY A 290 5.93 -28.38 2.24
CA GLY A 290 5.70 -28.12 3.68
C GLY A 290 4.38 -28.62 4.25
N ALA A 291 3.43 -29.01 3.42
CA ALA A 291 2.05 -29.34 3.84
C ALA A 291 1.88 -30.71 4.53
N GLY A 292 2.95 -31.50 4.68
CA GLY A 292 2.90 -32.88 5.20
C GLY A 292 2.98 -33.07 6.72
N SER A 293 3.06 -32.00 7.54
CA SER A 293 3.34 -32.16 8.98
C SER A 293 2.20 -31.88 9.94
N THR A 294 0.96 -31.77 9.50
CA THR A 294 -0.20 -31.71 10.41
C THR A 294 -0.71 -33.13 10.71
N GLY A 295 -0.53 -33.55 11.95
CA GLY A 295 -0.64 -34.88 12.52
C GLY A 295 -1.97 -35.66 12.41
N ASP A 296 -2.68 -35.60 11.32
CA ASP A 296 -3.87 -36.40 11.06
C ASP A 296 -3.66 -37.23 9.79
N GLY A 297 -3.43 -38.52 9.96
CA GLY A 297 -2.97 -39.61 9.10
C GLY A 297 -3.53 -39.74 7.68
N GLY A 298 -3.39 -38.75 6.82
CA GLY A 298 -3.78 -38.82 5.44
C GLY A 298 -2.69 -38.33 4.50
N MET A 299 -2.57 -38.95 3.30
CA MET A 299 -1.66 -38.55 2.23
C MET A 299 -1.80 -37.07 1.86
N GLY A 300 -0.74 -36.28 2.01
CA GLY A 300 -0.71 -34.88 1.64
C GLY A 300 -0.50 -34.66 0.14
N LEU A 301 -0.75 -33.45 -0.35
CA LEU A 301 -0.39 -33.04 -1.72
C LEU A 301 1.08 -33.32 -2.05
N ASP A 302 1.95 -33.16 -1.08
CA ASP A 302 3.37 -33.45 -1.14
C ASP A 302 3.64 -34.92 -1.46
N GLU A 303 2.94 -35.87 -0.83
CA GLU A 303 3.08 -37.30 -1.09
C GLU A 303 2.65 -37.72 -2.50
N MET A 304 1.72 -36.98 -3.12
CA MET A 304 1.26 -37.24 -4.51
C MET A 304 2.17 -36.59 -5.56
N LEU A 305 2.51 -35.32 -5.41
CA LEU A 305 3.31 -34.59 -6.39
C LEU A 305 4.81 -34.88 -6.31
N LYS A 306 5.35 -35.05 -5.11
CA LYS A 306 6.79 -35.25 -4.88
C LYS A 306 7.36 -36.43 -5.68
N PRO A 307 6.73 -37.63 -5.74
CA PRO A 307 7.24 -38.74 -6.57
C PRO A 307 7.23 -38.41 -8.07
N MET A 308 6.22 -37.69 -8.57
CA MET A 308 6.08 -37.35 -9.99
C MET A 308 7.09 -36.30 -10.43
N LEU A 309 7.26 -35.26 -9.59
CA LEU A 309 8.31 -34.26 -9.76
C LEU A 309 9.70 -34.88 -9.69
N ALA A 310 9.91 -35.79 -8.72
CA ALA A 310 11.18 -36.49 -8.56
C ALA A 310 11.50 -37.47 -9.75
N ARG A 311 10.48 -38.09 -10.37
CA ARG A 311 10.67 -38.93 -11.55
C ARG A 311 10.82 -38.13 -12.84
N GLY A 312 10.37 -36.85 -12.86
CA GLY A 312 10.41 -35.98 -14.03
C GLY A 312 9.38 -36.33 -15.10
N GLU A 313 8.27 -36.93 -14.68
CA GLU A 313 7.11 -37.26 -15.50
C GLU A 313 6.42 -35.99 -16.01
N ILE A 314 6.46 -34.92 -15.21
CA ILE A 314 5.89 -33.62 -15.51
C ILE A 314 7.01 -32.56 -15.62
N ARG A 315 6.99 -31.76 -16.69
CA ARG A 315 7.85 -30.58 -16.82
C ARG A 315 7.30 -29.47 -15.96
N THR A 316 8.10 -28.98 -15.05
CA THR A 316 7.63 -27.99 -14.05
C THR A 316 8.55 -26.80 -14.00
N ILE A 317 7.97 -25.61 -13.89
CA ILE A 317 8.63 -24.37 -13.51
C ILE A 317 8.12 -24.03 -12.11
N GLY A 318 9.02 -23.94 -11.12
CA GLY A 318 8.66 -23.52 -9.77
C GLY A 318 9.05 -22.06 -9.52
N ALA A 319 8.37 -21.39 -8.59
CA ALA A 319 8.80 -20.12 -8.02
C ALA A 319 8.74 -20.17 -6.50
N THR A 320 9.75 -19.60 -5.82
CA THR A 320 9.83 -19.56 -4.35
C THR A 320 10.79 -18.47 -3.88
N THR A 321 10.87 -18.25 -2.57
CA THR A 321 11.88 -17.36 -1.97
C THR A 321 13.19 -18.11 -1.69
N ILE A 322 14.26 -17.36 -1.39
CA ILE A 322 15.58 -17.94 -1.08
C ILE A 322 15.52 -18.79 0.20
N ASP A 323 14.86 -18.27 1.23
CA ASP A 323 14.76 -18.92 2.55
C ASP A 323 13.94 -20.21 2.46
N GLU A 324 12.83 -20.19 1.72
CA GLU A 324 11.96 -21.35 1.51
C GLU A 324 12.63 -22.41 0.64
N TYR A 325 13.39 -22.01 -0.38
CA TYR A 325 14.19 -22.94 -1.18
C TYR A 325 15.18 -23.70 -0.30
N ARG A 326 15.96 -22.99 0.54
CA ARG A 326 16.94 -23.58 1.47
C ARG A 326 16.28 -24.47 2.52
N LYS A 327 15.08 -24.13 2.97
CA LYS A 327 14.38 -24.86 4.02
C LYS A 327 13.68 -26.12 3.53
N TYR A 328 13.10 -26.10 2.32
CA TYR A 328 12.19 -27.15 1.87
C TYR A 328 12.69 -27.93 0.64
N ILE A 329 13.47 -27.35 -0.26
CA ILE A 329 13.87 -27.98 -1.52
C ILE A 329 15.33 -28.49 -1.45
N GLU A 330 16.25 -27.64 -1.02
CA GLU A 330 17.69 -27.97 -0.95
C GLU A 330 17.99 -29.17 -0.04
N PRO A 331 17.32 -29.38 1.13
CA PRO A 331 17.59 -30.53 1.99
C PRO A 331 17.09 -31.86 1.43
N ASP A 332 16.26 -31.88 0.38
CA ASP A 332 15.72 -33.08 -0.24
C ASP A 332 16.57 -33.49 -1.45
N PRO A 333 17.38 -34.58 -1.35
CA PRO A 333 18.27 -34.99 -2.43
C PRO A 333 17.55 -35.40 -3.73
N ALA A 334 16.27 -35.81 -3.64
CA ALA A 334 15.49 -36.20 -4.81
C ALA A 334 15.06 -34.97 -5.61
N MET A 335 14.71 -33.90 -4.91
CA MET A 335 14.32 -32.61 -5.49
C MET A 335 15.53 -31.83 -6.00
N GLU A 336 16.61 -31.75 -5.25
CA GLU A 336 17.84 -31.06 -5.65
C GLU A 336 18.42 -31.58 -6.95
N ARG A 337 18.31 -32.90 -7.21
CA ARG A 337 18.74 -33.52 -8.47
C ARG A 337 17.88 -33.18 -9.66
N ARG A 338 16.66 -32.71 -9.51
CA ARG A 338 15.69 -32.41 -10.55
C ARG A 338 15.54 -30.94 -10.86
N PHE A 339 15.54 -30.15 -9.78
CA PHE A 339 15.36 -28.72 -9.88
C PHE A 339 16.68 -27.98 -10.13
N GLN A 340 16.65 -27.02 -11.05
CA GLN A 340 17.76 -26.11 -11.33
C GLN A 340 17.39 -24.72 -10.80
N PRO A 341 18.07 -24.21 -9.76
CA PRO A 341 17.81 -22.86 -9.27
C PRO A 341 18.23 -21.82 -10.32
N ILE A 342 17.37 -20.81 -10.48
CA ILE A 342 17.59 -19.61 -11.31
C ILE A 342 17.29 -18.41 -10.43
N MET A 343 18.31 -17.61 -10.14
CA MET A 343 18.13 -16.39 -9.35
C MET A 343 17.42 -15.32 -10.15
N VAL A 344 16.42 -14.69 -9.55
CA VAL A 344 15.70 -13.53 -10.07
C VAL A 344 15.94 -12.36 -9.09
N GLU A 345 16.80 -11.47 -9.49
CA GLU A 345 17.14 -10.30 -8.69
C GLU A 345 16.12 -9.17 -8.90
N ALA A 346 16.02 -8.28 -7.89
CA ALA A 346 15.23 -7.06 -8.05
C ALA A 346 15.81 -6.22 -9.23
N PRO A 347 14.98 -5.65 -10.09
CA PRO A 347 15.45 -4.78 -11.18
C PRO A 347 16.09 -3.52 -10.61
N GLY A 348 17.07 -2.97 -11.34
CA GLY A 348 17.64 -1.67 -11.05
C GLY A 348 16.59 -0.54 -11.23
N VAL A 349 16.92 0.65 -10.70
CA VAL A 349 16.02 1.82 -10.80
C VAL A 349 15.63 2.13 -12.25
N ASN A 350 16.59 2.08 -13.19
CA ASN A 350 16.31 2.36 -14.60
C ASN A 350 15.41 1.29 -15.23
N ASP A 351 15.67 0.01 -14.94
CA ASP A 351 14.88 -1.09 -15.47
C ASP A 351 13.45 -1.06 -14.91
N ALA A 352 13.30 -0.71 -13.63
CA ALA A 352 11.99 -0.54 -13.00
C ALA A 352 11.19 0.61 -13.64
N ILE A 353 11.83 1.73 -14.01
CA ILE A 353 11.17 2.82 -14.74
C ILE A 353 10.65 2.34 -16.09
N GLU A 354 11.46 1.57 -16.84
CA GLU A 354 11.02 1.03 -18.14
C GLU A 354 9.87 0.01 -17.99
N ILE A 355 9.90 -0.83 -16.94
CA ILE A 355 8.80 -1.75 -16.62
C ILE A 355 7.50 -0.95 -16.37
N LEU A 356 7.54 0.09 -15.54
CA LEU A 356 6.37 0.88 -15.23
C LEU A 356 5.84 1.67 -16.45
N LYS A 357 6.72 2.15 -17.32
CA LYS A 357 6.32 2.76 -18.60
C LYS A 357 5.57 1.76 -19.49
N GLY A 358 6.00 0.50 -19.51
CA GLY A 358 5.30 -0.55 -20.24
C GLY A 358 3.91 -0.89 -19.68
N LEU A 359 3.73 -0.75 -18.35
CA LEU A 359 2.46 -1.00 -17.67
C LEU A 359 1.52 0.22 -17.67
N ARG A 360 2.04 1.43 -17.92
CA ARG A 360 1.32 2.71 -17.85
C ARG A 360 -0.06 2.69 -18.50
N ASN A 361 -0.13 2.26 -19.76
CA ASN A 361 -1.38 2.29 -20.53
C ASN A 361 -2.50 1.47 -19.88
N LYS A 362 -2.15 0.39 -19.14
CA LYS A 362 -3.15 -0.43 -18.42
C LYS A 362 -3.68 0.27 -17.18
N PHE A 363 -2.79 0.92 -16.40
CA PHE A 363 -3.20 1.71 -15.24
C PHE A 363 -4.01 2.94 -15.65
N GLU A 364 -3.60 3.65 -16.71
CA GLU A 364 -4.34 4.77 -17.28
C GLU A 364 -5.75 4.36 -17.72
N ALA A 365 -5.86 3.22 -18.41
CA ALA A 365 -7.16 2.69 -18.85
C ALA A 365 -8.04 2.21 -17.67
N HIS A 366 -7.43 1.63 -16.63
CA HIS A 366 -8.16 1.13 -15.46
C HIS A 366 -8.74 2.26 -14.61
N HIS A 367 -7.90 3.25 -14.28
CA HIS A 367 -8.28 4.37 -13.41
C HIS A 367 -8.86 5.57 -14.17
N ASN A 368 -8.80 5.56 -15.50
CA ASN A 368 -9.19 6.69 -16.37
C ASN A 368 -8.48 8.00 -15.97
N VAL A 369 -7.16 7.94 -15.87
CA VAL A 369 -6.23 9.04 -15.53
C VAL A 369 -5.05 9.02 -16.47
N GLN A 370 -4.31 10.13 -16.59
CA GLN A 370 -3.02 10.18 -17.29
C GLN A 370 -1.89 10.11 -16.25
N ILE A 371 -0.85 9.33 -16.54
CA ILE A 371 0.32 9.16 -15.65
C ILE A 371 1.54 9.76 -16.33
N SER A 372 2.13 10.80 -15.72
CA SER A 372 3.29 11.48 -16.29
C SER A 372 4.58 10.65 -16.15
N ASP A 373 5.57 10.93 -17.00
CA ASP A 373 6.90 10.30 -16.90
C ASP A 373 7.60 10.65 -15.59
N GLU A 374 7.37 11.86 -15.07
CA GLU A 374 7.84 12.33 -13.79
C GLU A 374 7.24 11.53 -12.64
N ALA A 375 5.94 11.20 -12.70
CA ALA A 375 5.28 10.35 -11.71
C ALA A 375 5.90 8.94 -11.67
N ILE A 376 6.15 8.33 -12.82
CA ILE A 376 6.81 7.02 -12.92
C ILE A 376 8.22 7.08 -12.31
N ALA A 377 9.00 8.07 -12.68
CA ALA A 377 10.36 8.24 -12.16
C ALA A 377 10.34 8.50 -10.64
N ALA A 378 9.39 9.29 -10.14
CA ALA A 378 9.19 9.55 -8.72
C ALA A 378 8.77 8.28 -7.97
N ALA A 379 7.80 7.50 -8.48
CA ALA A 379 7.34 6.25 -7.87
C ALA A 379 8.50 5.28 -7.64
N VAL A 380 9.38 5.10 -8.63
CA VAL A 380 10.54 4.22 -8.51
C VAL A 380 11.57 4.78 -7.55
N LYS A 381 11.98 6.05 -7.69
CA LYS A 381 13.04 6.65 -6.86
C LYS A 381 12.64 6.82 -5.41
N LEU A 382 11.40 7.26 -5.15
CA LEU A 382 10.91 7.46 -3.79
C LEU A 382 10.65 6.13 -3.11
N SER A 383 10.07 5.13 -3.81
CA SER A 383 9.91 3.80 -3.23
C SER A 383 11.24 3.13 -2.91
N ASP A 384 12.24 3.25 -3.80
CA ASP A 384 13.56 2.67 -3.55
C ASP A 384 14.24 3.28 -2.33
N ARG A 385 14.10 4.60 -2.16
CA ARG A 385 14.73 5.32 -1.05
C ARG A 385 14.01 5.15 0.29
N TYR A 386 12.67 5.12 0.30
CA TYR A 386 11.88 5.26 1.53
C TYR A 386 11.10 4.01 1.93
N ILE A 387 10.82 3.09 0.98
CA ILE A 387 10.13 1.84 1.23
C ILE A 387 11.15 0.69 1.16
N THR A 388 11.63 0.25 2.31
CA THR A 388 12.75 -0.71 2.41
C THR A 388 12.31 -2.14 2.72
N ASP A 389 11.05 -2.35 3.06
CA ASP A 389 10.46 -3.64 3.41
C ASP A 389 9.91 -4.42 2.20
N ARG A 390 9.90 -3.80 1.01
CA ARG A 390 9.44 -4.37 -0.26
C ARG A 390 10.46 -4.11 -1.37
N ASN A 391 10.40 -4.93 -2.42
CA ASN A 391 11.33 -4.86 -3.53
C ASN A 391 10.73 -4.18 -4.78
N LEU A 392 11.58 -3.63 -5.63
CA LEU A 392 11.21 -3.22 -6.98
C LEU A 392 10.94 -4.46 -7.84
N PRO A 393 10.01 -4.39 -8.81
CA PRO A 393 9.17 -3.22 -9.17
C PRO A 393 7.89 -3.10 -8.36
N ASP A 394 7.51 -4.12 -7.57
CA ASP A 394 6.21 -4.27 -6.89
C ASP A 394 5.81 -3.02 -6.08
N LYS A 395 6.70 -2.53 -5.20
CA LYS A 395 6.45 -1.32 -4.39
C LYS A 395 6.18 -0.05 -5.22
N ALA A 396 6.76 0.06 -6.40
CA ALA A 396 6.56 1.21 -7.28
C ALA A 396 5.26 1.07 -8.11
N ILE A 397 4.88 -0.15 -8.46
CA ILE A 397 3.60 -0.48 -9.09
C ILE A 397 2.45 -0.13 -8.14
N ASP A 398 2.53 -0.59 -6.88
CA ASP A 398 1.52 -0.30 -5.85
C ASP A 398 1.36 1.21 -5.62
N LEU A 399 2.46 1.98 -5.63
CA LEU A 399 2.40 3.45 -5.49
C LEU A 399 1.64 4.11 -6.64
N ILE A 400 1.89 3.68 -7.87
CA ILE A 400 1.19 4.23 -9.05
C ILE A 400 -0.30 3.87 -8.99
N ASP A 401 -0.62 2.63 -8.64
CA ASP A 401 -2.00 2.16 -8.53
C ASP A 401 -2.78 2.96 -7.48
N GLU A 402 -2.22 3.14 -6.29
CA GLU A 402 -2.85 3.92 -5.22
C GLU A 402 -2.93 5.42 -5.56
N ALA A 403 -1.88 6.01 -6.15
CA ALA A 403 -1.90 7.42 -6.54
C ALA A 403 -2.95 7.70 -7.62
N ALA A 404 -3.05 6.82 -8.62
CA ALA A 404 -4.05 6.91 -9.69
C ALA A 404 -5.47 6.79 -9.11
N SER A 405 -5.69 5.84 -8.22
CA SER A 405 -6.96 5.66 -7.50
C SER A 405 -7.35 6.91 -6.70
N LYS A 406 -6.40 7.45 -5.89
CA LYS A 406 -6.65 8.67 -5.09
C LYS A 406 -6.92 9.89 -5.95
N ALA A 407 -6.15 10.08 -7.01
CA ALA A 407 -6.35 11.20 -7.93
C ALA A 407 -7.75 11.15 -8.56
N ARG A 408 -8.20 9.97 -8.96
CA ARG A 408 -9.54 9.76 -9.49
C ARG A 408 -10.63 10.03 -8.46
N ILE A 409 -10.49 9.47 -7.24
CA ILE A 409 -11.42 9.70 -6.14
C ILE A 409 -11.51 11.20 -5.82
N LYS A 410 -10.36 11.89 -5.69
CA LYS A 410 -10.31 13.32 -5.41
C LYS A 410 -11.03 14.14 -6.48
N ALA A 411 -10.84 13.82 -7.75
CA ALA A 411 -11.54 14.47 -8.86
C ALA A 411 -13.06 14.24 -8.83
N THR A 412 -13.49 13.06 -8.34
CA THR A 412 -14.93 12.70 -8.27
C THR A 412 -15.63 13.32 -7.05
N TYR A 413 -14.91 13.50 -5.92
CA TYR A 413 -15.50 13.97 -4.65
C TYR A 413 -15.50 15.50 -4.46
N THR A 414 -15.02 16.29 -5.41
CA THR A 414 -14.71 17.73 -5.18
C THR A 414 -15.77 18.69 -5.70
N SER A 415 -17.04 18.30 -5.86
CA SER A 415 -18.08 19.30 -6.09
C SER A 415 -18.51 19.95 -4.77
N PRO A 416 -18.20 21.24 -4.54
CA PRO A 416 -18.64 21.96 -3.34
C PRO A 416 -20.16 21.93 -3.19
N ALA A 417 -20.89 21.96 -4.30
CA ALA A 417 -22.34 21.91 -4.32
C ALA A 417 -22.94 20.60 -3.79
N VAL A 418 -22.27 19.47 -4.05
CA VAL A 418 -22.68 18.16 -3.50
C VAL A 418 -22.34 18.07 -2.01
N GLN A 419 -21.20 18.64 -1.58
CA GLN A 419 -20.82 18.67 -0.16
C GLN A 419 -21.77 19.51 0.68
N GLU A 420 -22.14 20.71 0.24
CA GLU A 420 -23.12 21.56 0.93
C GLU A 420 -24.46 20.84 1.10
N LYS A 421 -24.98 20.21 0.05
CA LYS A 421 -26.23 19.45 0.13
C LYS A 421 -26.16 18.21 1.05
N ARG A 422 -25.01 17.56 1.15
CA ARG A 422 -24.81 16.43 2.09
C ARG A 422 -24.80 16.93 3.54
N GLN A 423 -24.18 18.06 3.82
CA GLN A 423 -24.23 18.69 5.16
C GLN A 423 -25.65 19.13 5.54
N GLU A 424 -26.40 19.65 4.56
CA GLU A 424 -27.82 20.01 4.75
C GLU A 424 -28.69 18.78 5.05
N ILE A 425 -28.46 17.65 4.38
CA ILE A 425 -29.14 16.38 4.67
C ILE A 425 -28.81 15.87 6.08
N GLU A 426 -27.57 16.02 6.53
CA GLU A 426 -27.15 15.58 7.88
C GLU A 426 -27.86 16.40 8.97
N SER A 427 -27.96 17.73 8.79
CA SER A 427 -28.72 18.60 9.69
C SER A 427 -30.23 18.26 9.70
N LEU A 428 -30.82 18.10 8.51
CA LEU A 428 -32.24 17.73 8.39
C LEU A 428 -32.54 16.31 8.94
N THR A 429 -31.57 15.41 8.88
CA THR A 429 -31.74 14.06 9.48
C THR A 429 -31.81 14.16 11.00
N SER A 430 -30.98 14.99 11.61
CA SER A 430 -31.02 15.27 13.05
C SER A 430 -32.34 15.94 13.44
N ASP A 431 -32.86 16.87 12.65
CA ASP A 431 -34.15 17.51 12.87
C ASP A 431 -35.32 16.51 12.77
N LYS A 432 -35.28 15.60 11.80
CA LYS A 432 -36.26 14.54 11.65
C LYS A 432 -36.29 13.62 12.89
N GLU A 433 -35.13 13.17 13.37
CA GLU A 433 -35.02 12.33 14.59
C GLU A 433 -35.56 13.08 15.81
N TYR A 434 -35.32 14.37 15.91
CA TYR A 434 -35.89 15.21 16.96
C TYR A 434 -37.43 15.24 16.89
N TYR A 435 -38.04 15.53 15.72
CA TYR A 435 -39.50 15.57 15.54
C TYR A 435 -40.16 14.19 15.79
N GLU A 436 -39.51 13.08 15.39
CA GLU A 436 -39.97 11.73 15.72
C GLU A 436 -39.94 11.46 17.23
N SER A 437 -38.91 11.95 17.94
CA SER A 437 -38.77 11.77 19.39
C SER A 437 -39.87 12.48 20.20
N ILE A 438 -40.40 13.60 19.70
CA ILE A 438 -41.49 14.38 20.36
C ILE A 438 -42.87 14.00 19.85
N GLY A 439 -42.98 12.96 18.96
CA GLY A 439 -44.26 12.48 18.42
C GLY A 439 -44.91 13.38 17.37
N ASN A 440 -44.18 14.33 16.80
CA ASN A 440 -44.69 15.23 15.76
C ASN A 440 -44.41 14.66 14.35
N TYR A 441 -45.23 13.66 13.96
CA TYR A 441 -45.03 12.95 12.69
C TYR A 441 -45.31 13.79 11.44
N GLU A 442 -46.17 14.83 11.51
CA GLU A 442 -46.42 15.71 10.37
C GLU A 442 -45.16 16.53 9.99
N GLN A 443 -44.44 17.04 10.97
CA GLN A 443 -43.20 17.77 10.72
C GLN A 443 -42.07 16.81 10.33
N ALA A 444 -42.01 15.64 10.90
CA ALA A 444 -41.04 14.60 10.50
C ALA A 444 -41.20 14.18 9.03
N ASP A 445 -42.43 14.02 8.56
CA ASP A 445 -42.73 13.69 7.15
C ASP A 445 -42.39 14.86 6.20
N SER A 446 -42.64 16.12 6.58
CA SER A 446 -42.24 17.27 5.77
C SER A 446 -40.71 17.40 5.61
N VAL A 447 -39.94 17.12 6.68
CA VAL A 447 -38.50 17.08 6.64
C VAL A 447 -37.98 15.91 5.79
N LYS A 448 -38.64 14.75 5.87
CA LYS A 448 -38.31 13.59 5.04
C LYS A 448 -38.48 13.88 3.53
N ILE A 449 -39.54 14.56 3.14
CA ILE A 449 -39.78 15.01 1.74
C ILE A 449 -38.62 15.90 1.27
N ASN A 450 -38.14 16.82 2.14
CA ASN A 450 -37.02 17.68 1.81
C ASN A 450 -35.70 16.88 1.66
N ILE A 451 -35.46 15.91 2.54
CA ILE A 451 -34.31 15.00 2.44
C ILE A 451 -34.34 14.20 1.12
N ASP A 452 -35.52 13.69 0.76
CA ASP A 452 -35.69 12.91 -0.48
C ASP A 452 -35.51 13.79 -1.74
N ARG A 453 -35.95 15.06 -1.67
CA ARG A 453 -35.68 16.04 -2.71
C ARG A 453 -34.18 16.33 -2.87
N LEU A 454 -33.50 16.64 -1.77
CA LEU A 454 -32.06 16.89 -1.79
C LEU A 454 -31.28 15.68 -2.28
N LYS A 455 -31.68 14.45 -1.91
CA LYS A 455 -31.09 13.22 -2.44
C LYS A 455 -31.32 13.06 -3.96
N SER A 456 -32.44 13.47 -4.47
CA SER A 456 -32.72 13.45 -5.91
C SER A 456 -31.92 14.53 -6.66
N GLU A 457 -31.72 15.69 -6.05
CA GLU A 457 -30.86 16.76 -6.57
C GLU A 457 -29.38 16.38 -6.56
N ILE A 458 -28.91 15.70 -5.52
CA ILE A 458 -27.54 15.14 -5.49
C ILE A 458 -27.37 14.13 -6.62
N ARG A 459 -28.30 13.21 -6.80
CA ARG A 459 -28.24 12.24 -7.92
C ARG A 459 -28.22 12.92 -9.29
N SER A 460 -29.03 13.96 -9.48
CA SER A 460 -29.04 14.71 -10.76
C SER A 460 -27.76 15.50 -10.97
N LEU A 461 -27.10 15.98 -9.91
CA LEU A 461 -25.78 16.63 -9.99
C LEU A 461 -24.68 15.59 -10.23
N GLU A 462 -24.70 14.46 -9.50
CA GLU A 462 -23.76 13.35 -9.70
C GLU A 462 -23.90 12.73 -11.10
N ASP A 463 -25.13 12.59 -11.64
CA ASP A 463 -25.39 12.10 -13.00
C ASP A 463 -24.97 13.14 -14.05
N GLY A 464 -25.20 14.44 -13.81
CA GLY A 464 -24.75 15.53 -14.68
C GLY A 464 -23.24 15.75 -14.65
N GLU A 465 -22.60 15.60 -13.50
CA GLU A 465 -21.15 15.66 -13.34
C GLU A 465 -20.45 14.43 -13.93
N LEU A 466 -21.07 13.24 -13.95
CA LEU A 466 -20.57 12.06 -14.65
C LEU A 466 -20.45 12.28 -16.17
N ASP A 467 -21.33 13.07 -16.77
CA ASP A 467 -21.26 13.45 -18.19
C ASP A 467 -20.22 14.56 -18.45
N GLU A 468 -19.99 15.49 -17.52
CA GLU A 468 -18.92 16.50 -17.60
C GLU A 468 -17.56 15.97 -17.16
N GLN A 469 -17.49 15.05 -16.19
CA GLN A 469 -16.26 14.42 -15.65
C GLN A 469 -15.65 13.39 -16.61
N SER A 470 -16.38 12.92 -17.64
CA SER A 470 -15.79 12.11 -18.71
C SER A 470 -14.71 12.88 -19.51
N ASN A 471 -14.57 14.20 -19.31
CA ASN A 471 -13.61 15.08 -19.97
C ASN A 471 -12.60 15.77 -19.01
N ILE A 472 -12.55 15.42 -17.72
CA ILE A 472 -11.50 15.95 -16.84
C ILE A 472 -10.27 15.05 -17.03
N ASP A 473 -9.25 15.57 -17.69
CA ASP A 473 -7.91 14.96 -17.80
C ASP A 473 -7.24 15.02 -16.41
N VAL A 474 -7.51 14.01 -15.59
CA VAL A 474 -6.82 13.86 -14.30
C VAL A 474 -5.41 13.39 -14.57
N VAL A 475 -4.42 14.21 -14.23
CA VAL A 475 -3.00 13.88 -14.40
C VAL A 475 -2.39 13.52 -13.04
N VAL A 476 -1.76 12.35 -12.97
CA VAL A 476 -0.95 11.93 -11.83
C VAL A 476 0.48 12.40 -12.07
N GLY A 477 0.96 13.27 -11.21
CA GLY A 477 2.31 13.83 -11.23
C GLY A 477 3.19 13.34 -10.09
N GLU A 478 4.35 14.00 -9.91
CA GLU A 478 5.29 13.72 -8.82
C GLU A 478 4.65 13.96 -7.43
N ASP A 479 3.79 14.99 -7.32
CA ASP A 479 3.17 15.38 -6.05
C ASP A 479 2.18 14.33 -5.53
N GLU A 480 1.37 13.72 -6.41
CA GLU A 480 0.43 12.66 -6.05
C GLU A 480 1.17 11.42 -5.54
N ILE A 481 2.28 11.07 -6.18
CA ILE A 481 3.15 9.96 -5.72
C ILE A 481 3.77 10.30 -4.37
N ALA A 482 4.27 11.53 -4.19
CA ALA A 482 4.87 11.99 -2.95
C ALA A 482 3.86 11.96 -1.78
N ASP A 483 2.59 12.29 -2.04
CA ASP A 483 1.52 12.22 -1.05
C ASP A 483 1.29 10.77 -0.57
N VAL A 484 1.25 9.79 -1.49
CA VAL A 484 1.07 8.38 -1.14
C VAL A 484 2.27 7.85 -0.35
N VAL A 485 3.49 8.15 -0.79
CA VAL A 485 4.72 7.76 -0.07
C VAL A 485 4.72 8.37 1.34
N SER A 486 4.28 9.63 1.45
CA SER A 486 4.17 10.32 2.75
C SER A 486 3.18 9.64 3.69
N GLU A 487 2.04 9.17 3.17
CA GLU A 487 1.05 8.43 3.97
C GLU A 487 1.58 7.07 4.44
N TRP A 488 2.27 6.33 3.57
CA TRP A 488 2.81 5.01 3.92
C TRP A 488 3.95 5.09 4.93
N THR A 489 4.87 6.03 4.69
CA THR A 489 6.09 6.15 5.48
C THR A 489 5.96 7.09 6.68
N LYS A 490 4.91 7.93 6.69
CA LYS A 490 4.72 9.06 7.62
C LYS A 490 5.83 10.11 7.50
N ILE A 491 6.53 10.13 6.37
CA ILE A 491 7.60 11.10 6.06
C ILE A 491 7.03 12.16 5.12
N PRO A 492 7.05 13.46 5.45
CA PRO A 492 6.63 14.51 4.53
C PRO A 492 7.53 14.55 3.30
N MET A 493 6.97 14.22 2.10
CA MET A 493 7.75 14.08 0.86
C MET A 493 7.65 15.29 -0.07
N ARG A 494 6.66 16.15 0.11
CA ARG A 494 6.53 17.36 -0.72
C ARG A 494 7.81 18.17 -0.62
N ARG A 495 8.27 18.72 -1.74
CA ARG A 495 9.30 19.76 -1.76
C ARG A 495 8.93 20.78 -0.69
N LEU A 496 9.91 21.17 0.14
CA LEU A 496 9.75 22.11 1.23
C LEU A 496 8.69 23.16 0.85
N SER A 497 7.46 22.98 1.36
CA SER A 497 6.43 23.97 1.20
C SER A 497 6.92 25.27 1.86
N GLU A 498 6.40 26.40 1.46
CA GLU A 498 6.77 27.67 2.12
C GLU A 498 6.66 27.54 3.64
N SER A 499 5.63 26.84 4.14
CA SER A 499 5.43 26.57 5.57
C SER A 499 6.48 25.65 6.21
N GLU A 500 7.07 24.70 5.47
CA GLU A 500 8.17 23.85 5.98
C GLU A 500 9.52 24.57 5.96
N THR A 501 9.72 25.43 4.97
CA THR A 501 10.88 26.33 4.94
C THR A 501 10.83 27.28 6.13
N GLU A 502 9.67 27.86 6.44
CA GLU A 502 9.45 28.69 7.63
C GLU A 502 9.73 27.91 8.92
N LYS A 503 9.25 26.69 9.06
CA LYS A 503 9.54 25.81 10.23
C LYS A 503 11.04 25.49 10.36
N LEU A 504 11.76 25.30 9.26
CA LEU A 504 13.21 25.08 9.31
C LEU A 504 13.96 26.37 9.63
N VAL A 505 13.44 27.53 9.24
CA VAL A 505 13.99 28.82 9.62
C VAL A 505 13.78 29.05 11.11
N SER A 506 12.57 28.80 11.65
CA SER A 506 12.22 28.97 13.07
C SER A 506 12.75 27.86 13.99
N LEU A 507 13.33 26.78 13.43
CA LEU A 507 13.79 25.59 14.16
C LEU A 507 14.69 25.94 15.37
N GLU A 508 15.58 26.91 15.21
CA GLU A 508 16.50 27.35 16.27
C GLU A 508 15.73 27.98 17.42
N ASP A 509 14.77 28.86 17.13
CA ASP A 509 13.98 29.57 18.11
C ASP A 509 13.01 28.63 18.83
N ASP A 510 12.39 27.70 18.09
CA ASP A 510 11.49 26.70 18.65
C ASP A 510 12.22 25.75 19.62
N LEU A 511 13.45 25.35 19.29
CA LEU A 511 14.29 24.54 20.18
C LEU A 511 14.80 25.34 21.38
N LYS A 512 15.21 26.62 21.23
CA LYS A 512 15.64 27.50 22.32
C LYS A 512 14.52 27.76 23.32
N ASN A 513 13.29 27.90 22.87
CA ASN A 513 12.12 28.08 23.75
C ASN A 513 11.85 26.84 24.62
N ARG A 514 12.26 25.65 24.19
CA ARG A 514 12.04 24.39 24.92
C ARG A 514 13.24 23.95 25.75
N VAL A 515 14.46 24.24 25.28
CA VAL A 515 15.72 23.82 25.91
C VAL A 515 16.51 25.04 26.33
N ILE A 516 16.40 25.41 27.61
CA ILE A 516 16.99 26.62 28.17
C ILE A 516 18.47 26.42 28.48
N GLY A 517 19.26 27.48 28.27
CA GLY A 517 20.68 27.56 28.66
C GLY A 517 21.66 26.75 27.77
N GLN A 518 21.21 26.21 26.61
CA GLN A 518 22.02 25.37 25.73
C GLN A 518 22.05 25.86 24.28
N ASP A 519 22.13 27.19 24.08
CA ASP A 519 22.04 27.84 22.75
C ASP A 519 23.03 27.29 21.73
N ARG A 520 24.27 27.00 22.14
CA ARG A 520 25.29 26.44 21.24
C ARG A 520 24.93 25.02 20.79
N ALA A 521 24.43 24.19 21.69
CA ALA A 521 23.99 22.84 21.37
C ALA A 521 22.83 22.87 20.39
N VAL A 522 21.85 23.72 20.62
CA VAL A 522 20.69 23.92 19.74
C VAL A 522 21.14 24.40 18.36
N ASN A 523 22.02 25.43 18.30
CA ASN A 523 22.49 25.96 17.03
C ASN A 523 23.31 24.94 16.21
N ALA A 524 24.11 24.07 16.87
CA ALA A 524 24.90 23.05 16.20
C ALA A 524 23.98 21.97 15.56
N VAL A 525 23.00 21.50 16.33
CA VAL A 525 22.00 20.53 15.86
C VAL A 525 21.16 21.11 14.72
N ALA A 526 20.64 22.32 14.88
CA ALA A 526 19.79 22.97 13.88
C ALA A 526 20.54 23.18 12.54
N ARG A 527 21.81 23.60 12.59
CA ARG A 527 22.66 23.72 11.38
C ARG A 527 22.87 22.40 10.67
N ALA A 528 23.08 21.31 11.40
CA ALA A 528 23.27 19.98 10.80
C ALA A 528 21.98 19.48 10.12
N ILE A 529 20.84 19.72 10.74
CA ILE A 529 19.53 19.35 10.17
C ILE A 529 19.24 20.20 8.91
N LYS A 530 19.49 21.50 8.96
CA LYS A 530 19.34 22.38 7.79
C LYS A 530 20.21 21.91 6.61
N ARG A 531 21.47 21.51 6.86
CA ARG A 531 22.37 20.94 5.82
C ARG A 531 21.81 19.65 5.21
N ALA A 532 21.29 18.76 6.04
CA ALA A 532 20.74 17.48 5.58
C ALA A 532 19.46 17.69 4.75
N ARG A 533 18.57 18.59 5.17
CA ARG A 533 17.35 18.94 4.44
C ARG A 533 17.61 19.69 3.13
N ALA A 534 18.69 20.44 3.04
CA ALA A 534 19.14 21.09 1.81
C ALA A 534 19.78 20.11 0.80
N ASN A 535 19.80 18.80 1.07
CA ASN A 535 20.43 17.75 0.25
C ASN A 535 21.94 17.99 -0.04
N ILE A 536 22.64 18.67 0.85
CA ILE A 536 24.09 18.93 0.72
C ILE A 536 24.92 17.80 1.38
N LYS A 537 24.27 16.98 2.24
CA LYS A 537 24.91 15.88 2.95
C LYS A 537 24.94 14.60 2.09
N ASP A 538 25.89 13.69 2.36
CA ASP A 538 25.96 12.35 1.76
C ASP A 538 24.62 11.61 1.99
N PRO A 539 23.93 11.17 0.92
CA PRO A 539 22.63 10.50 1.02
C PRO A 539 22.70 9.13 1.70
N ASN A 540 23.91 8.55 1.87
CA ASN A 540 24.10 7.24 2.49
C ASN A 540 24.24 7.30 4.01
N ARG A 541 24.39 8.47 4.61
CA ARG A 541 24.58 8.65 6.06
C ARG A 541 23.25 9.08 6.73
N PRO A 542 23.09 8.83 8.07
CA PRO A 542 21.97 9.37 8.84
C PRO A 542 21.81 10.89 8.69
N ILE A 543 20.59 11.43 8.89
CA ILE A 543 20.32 12.89 8.84
C ILE A 543 21.29 13.66 9.73
N GLY A 544 21.56 13.16 10.95
CA GLY A 544 22.52 13.71 11.89
C GLY A 544 23.01 12.64 12.84
N SER A 545 24.26 12.76 13.26
CA SER A 545 24.88 11.87 14.24
C SER A 545 25.67 12.69 15.26
N PHE A 546 25.21 12.68 16.52
CA PHE A 546 25.73 13.55 17.57
C PHE A 546 26.07 12.77 18.83
N ILE A 547 27.12 13.18 19.54
CA ILE A 547 27.32 12.79 20.93
C ILE A 547 27.10 14.00 21.83
N PHE A 548 26.18 13.90 22.77
CA PHE A 548 25.85 14.91 23.78
C PHE A 548 26.59 14.59 25.08
N VAL A 549 27.52 15.45 25.43
CA VAL A 549 28.40 15.25 26.59
C VAL A 549 28.16 16.34 27.63
N GLY A 550 28.12 15.97 28.90
CA GLY A 550 27.95 16.93 29.99
C GLY A 550 27.36 16.30 31.27
N PRO A 551 27.18 17.07 32.34
CA PRO A 551 26.61 16.63 33.59
C PRO A 551 25.19 16.05 33.46
N THR A 552 24.71 15.37 34.48
CA THR A 552 23.32 14.89 34.50
C THR A 552 22.35 16.05 34.71
N GLY A 553 21.14 16.00 34.09
CA GLY A 553 20.09 17.01 34.32
C GLY A 553 20.26 18.34 33.58
N VAL A 554 21.21 18.47 32.64
CA VAL A 554 21.47 19.69 31.86
C VAL A 554 20.63 19.82 30.60
N GLY A 555 19.76 18.84 30.29
CA GLY A 555 18.85 18.91 29.14
C GLY A 555 19.19 18.02 27.93
N LYS A 556 20.20 17.11 28.00
CA LYS A 556 20.56 16.21 26.88
C LYS A 556 19.38 15.41 26.31
N THR A 557 18.67 14.72 27.16
CA THR A 557 17.48 13.92 26.78
C THR A 557 16.29 14.82 26.40
N GLU A 558 16.17 16.03 26.99
CA GLU A 558 15.11 16.97 26.67
C GLU A 558 15.30 17.57 25.26
N LEU A 559 16.55 17.90 24.86
CA LEU A 559 16.85 18.33 23.49
C LEU A 559 16.49 17.22 22.47
N SER A 560 16.75 15.96 22.79
CA SER A 560 16.39 14.82 21.93
C SER A 560 14.87 14.69 21.76
N LYS A 561 14.09 14.93 22.84
CA LYS A 561 12.62 14.96 22.78
C LYS A 561 12.09 16.16 22.00
N ALA A 562 12.61 17.36 22.29
CA ALA A 562 12.23 18.57 21.58
C ALA A 562 12.51 18.46 20.08
N LEU A 563 13.64 17.83 19.72
CA LEU A 563 14.02 17.57 18.34
C LEU A 563 13.03 16.62 17.66
N SER A 564 12.62 15.52 18.33
CA SER A 564 11.62 14.60 17.82
C SER A 564 10.29 15.30 17.54
N GLU A 565 9.82 16.15 18.44
CA GLU A 565 8.55 16.87 18.27
C GLU A 565 8.61 17.94 17.18
N VAL A 566 9.71 18.70 17.09
CA VAL A 566 9.81 19.82 16.13
C VAL A 566 10.13 19.33 14.72
N VAL A 567 11.02 18.35 14.57
CA VAL A 567 11.45 17.84 13.23
C VAL A 567 10.49 16.81 12.68
N PHE A 568 9.96 15.93 13.53
CA PHE A 568 9.14 14.79 13.12
C PHE A 568 7.64 14.94 13.47
N GLY A 569 7.27 16.00 14.19
CA GLY A 569 5.88 16.34 14.48
C GLY A 569 5.22 15.50 15.59
N ASP A 570 5.90 14.47 16.12
CA ASP A 570 5.39 13.56 17.14
C ASP A 570 6.46 13.19 18.16
N SER A 571 6.11 13.31 19.47
CA SER A 571 6.96 12.83 20.56
C SER A 571 7.19 11.31 20.55
N GLY A 572 6.27 10.55 19.94
CA GLY A 572 6.38 9.13 19.75
C GLY A 572 7.44 8.71 18.71
N SER A 573 7.98 9.64 17.93
CA SER A 573 9.08 9.40 16.99
C SER A 573 10.47 9.35 17.67
N LEU A 574 10.53 9.38 19.02
CA LEU A 574 11.75 9.15 19.78
C LEU A 574 11.90 7.67 20.15
N ILE A 575 12.92 7.01 19.64
CA ILE A 575 13.36 5.67 20.01
C ILE A 575 14.46 5.80 21.05
N ARG A 576 14.16 5.53 22.32
CA ARG A 576 15.15 5.54 23.40
C ARG A 576 15.63 4.12 23.70
N ILE A 577 16.93 3.96 23.78
CA ILE A 577 17.65 2.74 24.18
C ILE A 577 18.62 3.09 25.29
N ASP A 578 18.42 2.49 26.46
CA ASP A 578 19.28 2.71 27.62
C ASP A 578 20.45 1.71 27.59
N MET A 579 21.66 2.19 27.43
CA MET A 579 22.84 1.33 27.29
C MET A 579 23.22 0.63 28.60
N SER A 580 22.66 1.02 29.74
CA SER A 580 22.83 0.28 30.99
C SER A 580 22.25 -1.14 30.94
N GLU A 581 21.29 -1.40 30.03
CA GLU A 581 20.69 -2.72 29.81
C GLU A 581 21.56 -3.61 28.89
N TYR A 582 22.59 -3.03 28.25
CA TYR A 582 23.40 -3.66 27.20
C TYR A 582 24.88 -3.68 27.54
N MET A 583 25.21 -3.95 28.81
CA MET A 583 26.61 -4.04 29.30
C MET A 583 27.27 -5.39 28.96
N ASP A 584 26.49 -6.47 28.95
CA ASP A 584 26.99 -7.83 28.74
C ASP A 584 27.01 -8.18 27.24
N GLN A 585 27.96 -9.08 26.87
CA GLN A 585 28.07 -9.56 25.48
C GLN A 585 26.78 -10.23 24.97
N SER A 586 26.09 -10.99 25.84
CA SER A 586 24.78 -11.59 25.49
C SER A 586 23.68 -10.57 25.19
N SER A 587 23.82 -9.34 25.69
CA SER A 587 22.81 -8.27 25.48
C SER A 587 22.89 -7.69 24.07
N VAL A 588 24.02 -7.79 23.36
CA VAL A 588 24.18 -7.37 21.96
C VAL A 588 23.19 -8.12 21.08
N SER A 589 22.97 -9.41 21.32
CA SER A 589 21.99 -10.23 20.60
C SER A 589 20.55 -9.75 20.80
N LYS A 590 20.21 -9.12 21.93
CA LYS A 590 18.89 -8.52 22.15
C LYS A 590 18.69 -7.27 21.29
N LEU A 591 19.77 -6.56 20.96
CA LEU A 591 19.69 -5.32 20.19
C LEU A 591 19.43 -5.57 18.69
N ILE A 592 20.15 -6.56 18.10
CA ILE A 592 20.14 -6.86 16.66
C ILE A 592 19.56 -8.24 16.30
N GLY A 593 19.16 -9.04 17.29
CA GLY A 593 18.67 -10.41 17.12
C GLY A 593 19.73 -11.46 17.49
N ALA A 594 19.31 -12.69 17.83
CA ALA A 594 20.21 -13.79 18.13
C ALA A 594 20.71 -14.46 16.83
N PRO A 595 21.97 -14.94 16.78
CA PRO A 595 22.47 -15.68 15.62
C PRO A 595 21.77 -17.06 15.49
N PRO A 596 21.77 -17.67 14.28
CA PRO A 596 21.19 -18.99 14.06
C PRO A 596 21.68 -20.03 15.05
N GLY A 597 20.77 -20.82 15.61
CA GLY A 597 21.08 -21.88 16.58
C GLY A 597 21.08 -21.47 18.06
N TYR A 598 20.89 -20.18 18.37
CA TYR A 598 20.78 -19.71 19.76
C TYR A 598 19.32 -19.48 20.15
N VAL A 599 19.05 -19.61 21.48
CA VAL A 599 17.70 -19.31 22.02
C VAL A 599 17.33 -17.87 21.74
N GLY A 600 16.11 -17.64 21.20
CA GLY A 600 15.65 -16.32 20.81
C GLY A 600 15.92 -15.94 19.34
N TYR A 601 16.38 -16.86 18.48
CA TYR A 601 16.60 -16.61 17.05
C TYR A 601 15.32 -16.14 16.31
N GLU A 602 14.15 -16.59 16.76
CA GLU A 602 12.87 -16.16 16.17
C GLU A 602 12.51 -14.71 16.54
N GLU A 603 13.04 -14.20 17.64
CA GLU A 603 12.79 -12.83 18.09
C GLU A 603 13.64 -11.83 17.28
N THR A 604 12.99 -10.78 16.82
CA THR A 604 13.69 -9.66 16.14
C THR A 604 14.41 -8.79 17.18
N GLY A 605 15.57 -8.25 16.82
CA GLY A 605 16.30 -7.33 17.71
C GLY A 605 15.50 -6.07 18.03
N VAL A 606 15.60 -5.59 19.26
CA VAL A 606 14.81 -4.43 19.75
C VAL A 606 15.06 -3.17 18.93
N LEU A 607 16.32 -2.87 18.58
CA LEU A 607 16.68 -1.72 17.73
C LEU A 607 16.15 -1.90 16.33
N SER A 608 16.38 -3.08 15.76
CA SER A 608 15.96 -3.46 14.42
C SER A 608 14.46 -3.31 14.21
N ASP A 609 13.66 -3.83 15.15
CA ASP A 609 12.19 -3.77 15.07
C ASP A 609 11.66 -2.34 15.27
N LYS A 610 12.21 -1.57 16.22
CA LYS A 610 11.76 -0.20 16.47
C LYS A 610 12.05 0.73 15.29
N VAL A 611 13.26 0.65 14.69
CA VAL A 611 13.64 1.50 13.55
C VAL A 611 12.90 1.09 12.27
N ARG A 612 12.67 -0.21 12.06
CA ARG A 612 11.85 -0.68 10.94
C ARG A 612 10.41 -0.15 11.02
N LYS A 613 9.82 -0.11 12.22
CA LYS A 613 8.46 0.44 12.44
C LYS A 613 8.42 1.96 12.33
N LYS A 614 9.51 2.65 12.67
CA LYS A 614 9.63 4.11 12.64
C LYS A 614 10.96 4.53 11.99
N PRO A 615 11.06 4.42 10.65
CA PRO A 615 12.30 4.73 9.94
C PRO A 615 12.64 6.23 9.92
N TYR A 616 11.68 7.09 10.29
CA TYR A 616 11.83 8.53 10.42
C TYR A 616 11.70 8.92 11.90
N SER A 617 12.83 8.89 12.61
CA SER A 617 12.85 9.01 14.07
C SER A 617 14.16 9.54 14.61
N VAL A 618 14.13 9.99 15.86
CA VAL A 618 15.34 10.23 16.67
C VAL A 618 15.67 8.95 17.41
N VAL A 619 16.84 8.41 17.20
CA VAL A 619 17.35 7.25 17.94
C VAL A 619 18.33 7.74 18.98
N LEU A 620 17.91 7.64 20.25
CA LEU A 620 18.67 8.07 21.42
C LEU A 620 19.29 6.87 22.11
N PHE A 621 20.60 6.77 22.09
CA PHE A 621 21.39 5.84 22.90
C PHE A 621 21.82 6.54 24.18
N ASP A 622 21.18 6.23 25.29
CA ASP A 622 21.42 6.90 26.57
C ASP A 622 22.52 6.18 27.36
N GLU A 623 23.44 6.94 27.97
CA GLU A 623 24.61 6.45 28.72
C GLU A 623 25.54 5.52 27.92
N ILE A 624 25.94 5.94 26.70
CA ILE A 624 26.70 5.14 25.74
C ILE A 624 28.02 4.60 26.31
N GLU A 625 28.62 5.27 27.30
CA GLU A 625 29.85 4.84 27.97
C GLU A 625 29.70 3.51 28.74
N LYS A 626 28.47 3.08 29.00
CA LYS A 626 28.15 1.80 29.66
C LYS A 626 27.99 0.63 28.69
N ALA A 627 27.89 0.91 27.41
CA ALA A 627 27.66 -0.11 26.38
C ALA A 627 28.82 -1.09 26.27
N ASN A 628 28.50 -2.34 25.91
CA ASN A 628 29.52 -3.33 25.54
C ASN A 628 30.33 -2.83 24.32
N PRO A 629 31.67 -3.05 24.27
CA PRO A 629 32.51 -2.64 23.14
C PRO A 629 32.04 -3.12 21.75
N GLU A 630 31.39 -4.26 21.64
CA GLU A 630 30.87 -4.79 20.38
C GLU A 630 29.77 -3.92 19.76
N ILE A 631 29.04 -3.18 20.59
CA ILE A 631 27.98 -2.25 20.10
C ILE A 631 28.59 -1.12 19.27
N PHE A 632 29.83 -0.68 19.58
CA PHE A 632 30.48 0.36 18.77
C PHE A 632 30.77 -0.11 17.34
N ASN A 633 31.08 -1.40 17.13
CA ASN A 633 31.24 -1.96 15.78
C ASN A 633 29.92 -1.93 14.97
N ILE A 634 28.80 -2.21 15.64
CA ILE A 634 27.47 -2.08 15.04
C ILE A 634 27.17 -0.62 14.69
N MET A 635 27.51 0.29 15.59
CA MET A 635 27.29 1.71 15.35
C MET A 635 28.12 2.28 14.21
N LEU A 636 29.34 1.76 13.98
CA LEU A 636 30.15 2.16 12.81
C LEU A 636 29.42 1.91 11.50
N GLN A 637 28.73 0.77 11.34
CA GLN A 637 27.91 0.49 10.15
C GLN A 637 26.77 1.51 9.99
N ILE A 638 26.09 1.83 11.10
CA ILE A 638 24.99 2.80 11.09
C ILE A 638 25.50 4.20 10.71
N LEU A 639 26.64 4.63 11.28
CA LEU A 639 27.18 5.98 11.08
C LEU A 639 27.76 6.20 9.68
N ASP A 640 28.35 5.16 9.08
CA ASP A 640 28.99 5.24 7.76
C ASP A 640 28.04 4.98 6.60
N GLU A 641 27.32 3.87 6.68
CA GLU A 641 26.50 3.39 5.57
C GLU A 641 25.02 3.69 5.76
N GLY A 642 24.63 4.25 6.91
CA GLY A 642 23.23 4.50 7.27
C GLY A 642 22.37 3.24 7.25
N ARG A 643 22.98 2.06 7.45
CA ARG A 643 22.27 0.78 7.43
C ARG A 643 22.85 -0.16 8.50
N LEU A 644 22.04 -1.14 8.89
CA LEU A 644 22.41 -2.22 9.77
C LEU A 644 21.86 -3.52 9.23
N THR A 645 22.65 -4.57 9.14
CA THR A 645 22.18 -5.91 8.82
C THR A 645 21.88 -6.64 10.14
N ASP A 646 20.62 -7.09 10.33
CA ASP A 646 20.27 -7.90 11.50
C ASP A 646 20.81 -9.33 11.36
N ASN A 647 20.74 -10.11 12.44
CA ASN A 647 21.22 -11.49 12.44
C ASN A 647 20.39 -12.46 11.58
N LYS A 648 19.25 -12.01 11.03
CA LYS A 648 18.45 -12.72 10.02
C LYS A 648 18.84 -12.33 8.58
N GLY A 649 19.88 -11.51 8.40
CA GLY A 649 20.30 -11.00 7.10
C GLY A 649 19.47 -9.86 6.54
N LYS A 650 18.46 -9.33 7.29
CA LYS A 650 17.62 -8.23 6.82
C LYS A 650 18.32 -6.89 7.00
N LEU A 651 18.25 -6.07 5.96
CA LEU A 651 18.82 -4.73 5.95
C LEU A 651 17.85 -3.73 6.61
N ILE A 652 18.36 -2.96 7.59
CA ILE A 652 17.59 -1.93 8.29
C ILE A 652 18.18 -0.58 7.94
N ASN A 653 17.35 0.34 7.49
CA ASN A 653 17.75 1.64 6.99
C ASN A 653 17.69 2.71 8.08
N PHE A 654 18.85 3.37 8.35
CA PHE A 654 18.99 4.48 9.29
C PHE A 654 19.20 5.84 8.59
N LYS A 655 19.18 5.91 7.26
CA LYS A 655 19.47 7.14 6.50
C LYS A 655 18.51 8.29 6.83
N ASN A 656 17.32 7.96 7.26
CA ASN A 656 16.28 8.93 7.61
C ASN A 656 16.16 9.15 9.14
N THR A 657 17.12 8.68 9.93
CA THR A 657 17.14 8.85 11.38
C THR A 657 18.14 9.92 11.81
N ILE A 658 17.91 10.48 13.01
CA ILE A 658 18.88 11.31 13.72
C ILE A 658 19.41 10.45 14.89
N ILE A 659 20.70 10.19 14.90
CA ILE A 659 21.37 9.41 15.92
C ILE A 659 21.90 10.33 17.00
N ILE A 660 21.51 10.12 18.24
CA ILE A 660 21.96 10.90 19.40
C ILE A 660 22.50 9.92 20.44
N LEU A 661 23.72 10.15 20.86
CA LEU A 661 24.41 9.41 21.92
C LEU A 661 24.53 10.34 23.11
N THR A 662 24.13 9.92 24.32
CA THR A 662 24.40 10.74 25.52
C THR A 662 25.54 10.10 26.32
N SER A 663 26.38 10.95 26.88
CA SER A 663 27.47 10.52 27.74
C SER A 663 27.66 11.48 28.93
N ASN A 664 28.05 10.90 30.06
CA ASN A 664 28.45 11.64 31.25
C ASN A 664 29.98 11.69 31.40
N VAL A 665 30.75 11.21 30.41
CA VAL A 665 32.20 11.26 30.38
C VAL A 665 32.66 12.71 30.41
N GLY A 666 33.61 13.05 31.28
CA GLY A 666 34.07 14.41 31.43
C GLY A 666 33.19 15.33 32.29
N ALA A 667 32.09 14.82 32.85
CA ALA A 667 31.24 15.61 33.74
C ALA A 667 31.96 16.19 34.95
N ALA A 668 32.92 15.43 35.50
CA ALA A 668 33.80 15.90 36.58
C ALA A 668 34.75 17.04 36.17
N LEU A 669 35.09 17.13 34.88
CA LEU A 669 35.98 18.15 34.34
C LEU A 669 35.25 19.51 34.17
N SER A 670 33.92 19.48 34.00
CA SER A 670 33.11 20.70 33.88
C SER A 670 33.00 21.51 35.18
N ASN A 671 33.30 20.84 36.34
CA ASN A 671 33.26 21.43 37.65
C ASN A 671 34.62 21.96 38.13
N ILE A 672 35.70 21.69 37.37
CA ILE A 672 37.05 22.21 37.72
C ILE A 672 37.02 23.69 37.36
N LYS A 673 36.98 24.53 38.40
CA LYS A 673 37.23 25.97 38.29
C LYS A 673 38.60 26.16 37.63
N THR A 674 38.67 26.38 36.34
CA THR A 674 39.92 26.73 35.63
C THR A 674 40.49 27.99 36.26
N SER A 675 41.71 27.86 36.78
CA SER A 675 42.41 28.92 37.49
C SER A 675 43.01 29.99 36.55
N SER A 676 42.68 29.95 35.27
CA SER A 676 43.21 30.87 34.28
C SER A 676 42.33 32.14 34.19
N ALA A 677 42.97 33.30 34.33
CA ALA A 677 42.40 34.61 34.10
C ALA A 677 42.25 34.87 32.58
N GLY A 678 41.37 34.10 31.92
CA GLY A 678 41.03 34.22 30.50
C GLY A 678 39.57 34.64 30.26
N SER A 679 39.28 35.16 29.06
CA SER A 679 37.90 35.40 28.62
C SER A 679 37.09 34.11 28.63
N ASP A 680 35.76 34.21 28.80
CA ASP A 680 34.88 33.05 28.86
C ASP A 680 35.00 32.11 27.62
N GLU A 681 35.38 32.64 26.48
CA GLU A 681 35.60 31.90 25.24
C GLU A 681 36.85 30.96 25.33
N VAL A 682 37.96 31.44 25.94
CA VAL A 682 39.18 30.63 26.12
C VAL A 682 38.93 29.48 27.10
N ARG A 683 38.19 29.73 28.17
CA ARG A 683 37.80 28.70 29.15
C ARG A 683 36.92 27.61 28.54
N GLU A 684 36.03 28.00 27.63
CA GLU A 684 35.18 27.04 26.92
C GLU A 684 35.95 26.15 25.96
N GLU A 685 36.94 26.71 25.28
CA GLU A 685 37.78 25.96 24.32
C GLU A 685 38.66 24.96 25.05
N GLU A 686 39.29 25.36 26.17
CA GLU A 686 40.02 24.45 27.08
C GLU A 686 39.16 23.34 27.64
N LEU A 687 37.93 23.63 28.06
CA LEU A 687 36.96 22.63 28.53
C LEU A 687 36.61 21.64 27.42
N ARG A 688 36.40 22.11 26.21
CA ARG A 688 36.10 21.29 25.02
C ARG A 688 37.27 20.38 24.69
N GLU A 689 38.50 20.84 24.72
CA GLU A 689 39.69 20.01 24.53
C GLU A 689 39.85 18.93 25.61
N ASN A 690 39.63 19.31 26.86
CA ASN A 690 39.71 18.36 27.98
C ASN A 690 38.63 17.25 27.91
N ILE A 691 37.39 17.61 27.51
CA ILE A 691 36.31 16.65 27.28
C ILE A 691 36.65 15.76 26.08
N TYR A 692 37.17 16.33 24.99
CA TYR A 692 37.57 15.55 23.81
C TYR A 692 38.67 14.55 24.14
N ASN A 693 39.64 14.92 24.95
CA ASN A 693 40.69 14.01 25.44
C ASN A 693 40.11 12.91 26.34
N ALA A 694 39.17 13.23 27.22
CA ALA A 694 38.47 12.23 28.05
C ALA A 694 37.64 11.25 27.18
N LEU A 695 37.01 11.73 26.09
CA LEU A 695 36.29 10.87 25.17
C LEU A 695 37.24 9.92 24.42
N LYS A 696 38.44 10.39 23.98
CA LYS A 696 39.46 9.57 23.32
C LYS A 696 39.97 8.43 24.19
N MET A 697 39.96 8.58 25.52
CA MET A 697 40.32 7.50 26.44
C MET A 697 39.25 6.42 26.52
N LYS A 698 38.00 6.73 26.21
CA LYS A 698 36.86 5.81 26.37
C LYS A 698 36.40 5.24 25.03
N PHE A 699 36.48 5.99 23.97
CA PHE A 699 36.00 5.65 22.62
C PHE A 699 37.14 5.64 21.62
N SER A 700 37.07 4.74 20.63
CA SER A 700 38.06 4.70 19.56
C SER A 700 38.04 5.99 18.72
N PRO A 701 39.20 6.46 18.24
CA PRO A 701 39.26 7.63 17.36
C PRO A 701 38.43 7.45 16.10
N GLU A 702 38.33 6.23 15.58
CA GLU A 702 37.53 5.88 14.41
C GLU A 702 36.07 6.18 14.67
N PHE A 703 35.52 5.76 15.81
CA PHE A 703 34.14 6.01 16.19
C PHE A 703 33.83 7.53 16.33
N LEU A 704 34.73 8.28 17.01
CA LEU A 704 34.53 9.71 17.20
C LEU A 704 34.56 10.50 15.88
N ASN A 705 35.39 10.09 14.92
CA ASN A 705 35.52 10.74 13.60
C ASN A 705 34.32 10.47 12.68
N ARG A 706 33.45 9.51 12.98
CA ARG A 706 32.25 9.21 12.21
C ARG A 706 31.04 10.05 12.64
N LEU A 707 31.11 10.69 13.81
CA LEU A 707 30.08 11.60 14.31
C LEU A 707 30.14 12.94 13.56
N ASP A 708 28.98 13.52 13.31
CA ASP A 708 28.88 14.85 12.68
C ASP A 708 29.36 15.97 13.62
N ASP A 709 29.07 15.85 14.92
CA ASP A 709 29.56 16.83 15.91
C ASP A 709 29.57 16.23 17.35
N ILE A 710 30.46 16.77 18.19
CA ILE A 710 30.55 16.50 19.62
C ILE A 710 30.01 17.74 20.35
N ILE A 711 28.84 17.59 20.93
CA ILE A 711 28.10 18.70 21.55
C ILE A 711 28.26 18.67 23.07
N VAL A 712 28.94 19.70 23.60
CA VAL A 712 29.17 19.87 25.02
C VAL A 712 28.04 20.69 25.65
N PHE A 713 27.37 20.13 26.63
CA PHE A 713 26.33 20.77 27.43
C PHE A 713 26.96 21.42 28.65
N LYS A 714 26.64 22.69 28.87
CA LYS A 714 27.11 23.48 30.02
C LYS A 714 26.26 23.19 31.27
N PRO A 715 26.86 23.30 32.47
CA PRO A 715 26.08 23.38 33.71
C PRO A 715 25.04 24.50 33.62
N LEU A 716 23.85 24.29 34.19
CA LEU A 716 22.80 25.28 34.17
C LEU A 716 23.04 26.36 35.24
N SER A 717 22.83 27.61 34.87
CA SER A 717 22.84 28.73 35.84
C SER A 717 21.56 28.74 36.68
N ARG A 718 21.60 29.49 37.79
CA ARG A 718 20.40 29.69 38.62
C ARG A 718 19.26 30.36 37.83
N GLU A 719 19.57 31.27 36.92
CA GLU A 719 18.60 31.93 36.05
C GLU A 719 17.96 30.98 35.06
N ASP A 720 18.77 30.06 34.49
CA ASP A 720 18.26 29.02 33.61
C ASP A 720 17.32 28.07 34.32
N CYS A 721 17.66 27.69 35.57
CA CYS A 721 16.77 26.88 36.43
C CYS A 721 15.44 27.61 36.72
N GLY A 722 15.46 28.94 36.87
CA GLY A 722 14.26 29.77 37.02
C GLY A 722 13.34 29.65 35.81
N ARG A 723 13.89 29.83 34.60
CA ARG A 723 13.14 29.68 33.34
C ARG A 723 12.61 28.24 33.14
N ILE A 724 13.38 27.23 33.54
CA ILE A 724 12.94 25.84 33.49
C ILE A 724 11.78 25.63 34.50
N ALA A 725 11.84 26.18 35.73
CA ALA A 725 10.76 26.09 36.68
C ALA A 725 9.45 26.69 36.12
N ASP A 726 9.53 27.85 35.44
CA ASP A 726 8.37 28.47 34.82
C ASP A 726 7.75 27.57 33.73
N ILE A 727 8.56 26.94 32.88
CA ILE A 727 8.07 25.98 31.85
C ILE A 727 7.38 24.78 32.52
N LEU A 728 7.95 24.21 33.58
CA LEU A 728 7.35 23.08 34.31
C LEU A 728 6.03 23.48 35.00
N ILE A 729 5.97 24.69 35.60
CA ILE A 729 4.77 25.25 36.21
C ILE A 729 3.68 25.47 35.12
N GLN A 730 4.03 26.04 33.97
CA GLN A 730 3.10 26.19 32.85
C GLN A 730 2.53 24.83 32.34
N LYS A 731 3.35 23.80 32.28
CA LYS A 731 2.88 22.43 31.94
C LYS A 731 1.90 21.90 33.00
N LEU A 732 2.12 22.19 34.29
CA LEU A 732 1.20 21.84 35.37
C LEU A 732 -0.11 22.65 35.28
N GLN A 733 -0.02 23.96 35.02
CA GLN A 733 -1.17 24.83 34.79
C GLN A 733 -2.08 24.33 33.68
N LYS A 734 -1.51 23.91 32.52
CA LYS A 734 -2.28 23.32 31.40
C LYS A 734 -3.02 22.06 31.82
N ARG A 735 -2.35 21.13 32.55
CA ARG A 735 -2.99 19.89 33.04
C ARG A 735 -4.16 20.15 34.00
N LEU A 736 -4.02 21.13 34.88
CA LEU A 736 -5.09 21.53 35.81
C LEU A 736 -6.23 22.27 35.09
N GLN A 737 -5.92 23.03 34.05
CA GLN A 737 -6.93 23.72 33.23
C GLN A 737 -7.83 22.73 32.46
N GLU A 738 -7.31 21.58 32.03
CA GLU A 738 -8.11 20.48 31.49
C GLU A 738 -9.14 19.93 32.50
N SER A 739 -8.83 20.05 33.80
CA SER A 739 -9.74 19.72 34.91
C SER A 739 -10.60 20.88 35.35
N ASN A 740 -10.62 22.02 34.63
CA ASN A 740 -11.28 23.26 34.97
C ASN A 740 -10.79 23.89 36.31
N ILE A 741 -9.51 23.75 36.64
CA ILE A 741 -8.88 24.36 37.79
C ILE A 741 -7.83 25.35 37.29
N THR A 742 -7.92 26.62 37.69
CA THR A 742 -6.96 27.67 37.32
C THR A 742 -5.91 27.83 38.40
N LEU A 743 -4.64 27.50 38.07
CA LEU A 743 -3.48 27.64 38.97
C LEU A 743 -2.71 28.92 38.64
N LYS A 744 -2.43 29.74 39.67
CA LYS A 744 -1.46 30.84 39.61
C LYS A 744 -0.36 30.56 40.64
N VAL A 745 0.88 30.74 40.27
CA VAL A 745 2.05 30.55 41.14
C VAL A 745 2.73 31.90 41.32
N ALA A 746 2.87 32.36 42.56
CA ALA A 746 3.53 33.61 42.89
C ALA A 746 5.06 33.47 42.80
N ALA A 747 5.76 34.55 42.55
CA ALA A 747 7.23 34.57 42.44
C ALA A 747 7.93 34.01 43.70
N SER A 748 7.36 34.29 44.90
CA SER A 748 7.88 33.76 46.17
C SER A 748 7.88 32.22 46.23
N ALA A 749 6.87 31.58 45.65
CA ALA A 749 6.83 30.11 45.58
C ALA A 749 7.84 29.58 44.58
N THR A 750 7.99 30.25 43.42
CA THR A 750 8.99 29.87 42.39
C THR A 750 10.41 30.01 42.98
N ASP A 751 10.72 31.08 43.68
CA ASP A 751 12.02 31.27 44.33
C ASP A 751 12.34 30.20 45.39
N LEU A 752 11.35 29.79 46.15
CA LEU A 752 11.51 28.71 47.13
C LEU A 752 11.76 27.35 46.47
N ILE A 753 11.09 27.10 45.33
CA ILE A 753 11.30 25.87 44.53
C ILE A 753 12.68 25.86 43.92
N ILE A 754 13.17 27.01 43.41
CA ILE A 754 14.51 27.12 42.82
C ILE A 754 15.57 26.88 43.90
N ASN A 755 15.41 27.48 45.08
CA ASN A 755 16.37 27.31 46.17
C ASN A 755 16.51 25.86 46.64
N ASP A 756 15.44 25.11 46.69
CA ASP A 756 15.45 23.68 47.07
C ASP A 756 15.81 22.73 45.92
N GLY A 757 15.55 23.18 44.71
CA GLY A 757 15.73 22.36 43.51
C GLY A 757 16.97 22.69 42.69
N TYR A 758 17.77 23.67 43.05
CA TYR A 758 19.02 24.00 42.34
C TYR A 758 20.19 23.24 42.96
N ASP A 759 20.86 22.45 42.15
CA ASP A 759 22.13 21.78 42.49
C ASP A 759 23.07 21.85 41.29
N GLU A 760 24.26 22.41 41.51
CA GLU A 760 25.28 22.65 40.47
C GLU A 760 25.71 21.31 39.79
N ASN A 761 25.63 20.20 40.53
CA ASN A 761 26.05 18.85 40.03
C ASN A 761 24.92 18.08 39.34
N TYR A 762 23.65 18.31 39.76
CA TYR A 762 22.51 17.54 39.29
C TYR A 762 21.56 18.34 38.37
N GLY A 763 21.88 19.61 38.09
CA GLY A 763 21.13 20.49 37.18
C GLY A 763 19.68 20.65 37.52
N ALA A 764 18.77 20.54 36.57
CA ALA A 764 17.32 20.71 36.73
C ALA A 764 16.57 19.45 37.23
N ARG A 765 17.24 18.32 37.44
CA ARG A 765 16.59 17.06 37.87
C ARG A 765 15.98 17.16 39.28
N PRO A 766 16.62 17.78 40.29
CA PRO A 766 16.00 18.03 41.59
C PRO A 766 14.83 19.00 41.55
N LEU A 767 14.83 19.96 40.60
CA LEU A 767 13.78 20.97 40.43
C LEU A 767 12.40 20.34 40.15
N LYS A 768 12.34 19.37 39.24
CA LYS A 768 11.11 18.62 38.94
C LYS A 768 10.56 17.91 40.20
N ARG A 769 11.44 17.32 41.02
CA ARG A 769 11.07 16.69 42.30
C ARG A 769 10.58 17.71 43.35
N ALA A 770 11.18 18.90 43.35
CA ALA A 770 10.75 19.98 44.24
C ALA A 770 9.33 20.46 43.90
N ILE A 771 9.04 20.66 42.60
CA ILE A 771 7.68 21.01 42.14
C ILE A 771 6.68 19.89 42.51
N GLN A 772 7.02 18.64 42.27
CA GLN A 772 6.16 17.51 42.59
C GLN A 772 5.82 17.48 44.08
N ARG A 773 6.84 17.47 44.94
CA ARG A 773 6.64 17.37 46.39
C ARG A 773 5.94 18.57 47.03
N LYS A 774 6.24 19.79 46.54
CA LYS A 774 5.75 21.02 47.16
C LYS A 774 4.44 21.53 46.57
N ILE A 775 4.19 21.27 45.28
CA ILE A 775 2.95 21.76 44.63
C ILE A 775 2.03 20.61 44.27
N GLU A 776 2.50 19.60 43.48
CA GLU A 776 1.61 18.55 42.98
C GLU A 776 1.03 17.69 44.11
N ASP A 777 1.85 17.25 45.07
CA ASP A 777 1.39 16.43 46.20
C ASP A 777 0.38 17.19 47.08
N MET A 778 0.67 18.46 47.41
CA MET A 778 -0.22 19.33 48.17
C MET A 778 -1.57 19.54 47.46
N LEU A 779 -1.53 19.91 46.18
CA LEU A 779 -2.76 20.13 45.40
C LEU A 779 -3.55 18.81 45.22
N SER A 780 -2.89 17.68 45.08
CA SER A 780 -3.56 16.38 44.98
C SER A 780 -4.34 16.02 46.24
N GLU A 781 -3.75 16.23 47.44
CA GLU A 781 -4.45 16.00 48.73
C GLU A 781 -5.67 16.94 48.89
N GLU A 782 -5.56 18.20 48.49
CA GLU A 782 -6.62 19.18 48.56
C GLU A 782 -7.77 18.92 47.56
N ILE A 783 -7.46 18.45 46.38
CA ILE A 783 -8.44 18.02 45.36
C ILE A 783 -9.17 16.74 45.83
N ILE A 784 -8.45 15.75 46.35
CA ILE A 784 -9.02 14.48 46.83
C ILE A 784 -9.91 14.73 48.06
N SER A 785 -9.50 15.61 48.95
CA SER A 785 -10.30 15.97 50.15
C SER A 785 -11.54 16.86 49.83
N GLY A 786 -11.73 17.25 48.55
CA GLY A 786 -12.85 18.09 48.13
C GLY A 786 -12.74 19.57 48.53
N ARG A 787 -11.59 20.01 49.06
CA ARG A 787 -11.33 21.41 49.40
C ARG A 787 -11.07 22.26 48.17
N ILE A 788 -10.56 21.68 47.11
CA ILE A 788 -10.42 22.26 45.76
C ILE A 788 -11.41 21.57 44.85
N MET A 789 -12.28 22.34 44.18
CA MET A 789 -13.32 21.85 43.28
C MET A 789 -13.08 22.33 41.84
N ARG A 790 -13.75 21.68 40.90
CA ARG A 790 -13.75 22.14 39.49
C ARG A 790 -14.35 23.54 39.39
N GLY A 791 -13.67 24.43 38.70
CA GLY A 791 -14.03 25.83 38.55
C GLY A 791 -13.31 26.77 39.54
N ASP A 792 -12.47 26.23 40.43
CA ASP A 792 -11.73 27.07 41.39
C ASP A 792 -10.50 27.72 40.73
N SER A 793 -10.22 28.97 41.18
CA SER A 793 -8.98 29.68 40.90
C SER A 793 -8.10 29.67 42.15
N ILE A 794 -6.89 29.16 42.05
CA ILE A 794 -5.97 28.93 43.15
C ILE A 794 -4.69 29.74 42.92
N THR A 795 -4.25 30.46 43.97
CA THR A 795 -2.95 31.09 43.96
C THR A 795 -2.05 30.45 45.01
N VAL A 796 -0.91 29.93 44.55
CA VAL A 796 0.13 29.29 45.38
C VAL A 796 1.23 30.30 45.68
N TYR A 797 1.64 30.46 46.91
CA TYR A 797 2.71 31.37 47.37
C TYR A 797 3.54 30.73 48.49
N ALA A 798 4.69 31.30 48.80
CA ALA A 798 5.51 30.88 49.94
C ALA A 798 5.24 31.72 51.18
N ASP A 799 5.00 31.04 52.32
CA ASP A 799 4.87 31.60 53.64
C ASP A 799 5.70 30.80 54.65
N ASP A 800 6.54 31.48 55.43
CA ASP A 800 7.47 30.83 56.41
C ASP A 800 8.23 29.58 55.88
N ASN A 801 8.80 29.70 54.65
CA ASN A 801 9.53 28.62 54.00
C ASN A 801 8.68 27.37 53.66
N LYS A 802 7.33 27.50 53.63
CA LYS A 802 6.37 26.49 53.20
C LYS A 802 5.56 27.02 52.02
N ILE A 803 5.17 26.16 51.14
CA ILE A 803 4.24 26.48 50.08
C ILE A 803 2.82 26.33 50.61
N VAL A 804 2.01 27.40 50.50
CA VAL A 804 0.61 27.46 50.87
C VAL A 804 -0.22 27.95 49.69
N TYR A 805 -1.52 27.70 49.71
CA TYR A 805 -2.43 28.11 48.66
C TYR A 805 -3.58 28.98 49.22
N VAL A 806 -4.06 29.86 48.37
CA VAL A 806 -5.30 30.62 48.61
C VAL A 806 -6.25 30.36 47.48
N ARG A 807 -7.50 30.10 47.80
CA ARG A 807 -8.60 29.96 46.87
C ARG A 807 -9.16 31.35 46.58
N ASN A 808 -8.98 31.82 45.34
CA ASN A 808 -9.55 33.10 44.89
C ASN A 808 -10.99 32.79 44.42
N ASN A 809 -11.97 32.86 45.33
CA ASN A 809 -13.37 32.93 44.95
C ASN A 809 -13.64 34.33 44.42
N GLU A 810 -13.68 34.54 43.11
CA GLU A 810 -14.45 35.65 42.58
C GLU A 810 -15.91 35.37 42.96
N ALA A 811 -16.47 36.29 43.72
CA ALA A 811 -17.86 36.22 44.17
C ALA A 811 -18.78 35.95 42.97
N ARG A 812 -19.57 34.88 43.10
CA ARG A 812 -20.70 34.64 42.20
C ARG A 812 -21.75 35.75 42.34
#